data_8dc33c392061abae951ed20a1134b514
#
_entry.id   8dc33c392061abae951ed20a1134b514
#
_cell.length_a   1.000
_cell.length_b   1.000
_cell.length_c   1.000
_cell.angle_alpha   90.00
_cell.angle_beta   90.00
_cell.angle_gamma   90.00
#
_symmetry.space_group_name_H-M   'P 1'
#
loop_
_entity.id
_entity.type
_entity.pdbx_description
1 polymer ?
#
loop_
_entity_poly.entity_id
_entity_poly.type
_entity_poly.pdbx_seq_one_letter_code
_entity_poly.pdbx_strand_id
1 'polypeptide(L)'
;FFVFSKESIQSNLSILSKTGIIAAALLVAASAYASEPSSKDYWTVDAERGGIVHVVTTNEPTVLCMQGRKVVMQVQVDVKTGLTYKARFFHVDPDLTKKGKVMADVGTGAMPEVQVNGQPLMFGIPNEVTFNGMLTVVYPESEGIVAFRTVYPSMRNPVVVEEWQLRNVTKKALNLKTVLSNKVTPATDNCELSWSKQGAADAVVKPGAAYSMAVCVRAELKGQSSDVDVAIEHAARHSLIEATWRGPGRLETPEPLLDMAFALQKLHVLECPIETIRGVIVHNGSLTYSPGVWANDPVEYSSPLFPFFGDAELNRASMGMYRIWQDFCRTNGIVPFPGSFEGPALKLTQRERGDDAMVLYGLSKFLLFQGDRAAAEEMWPLIEFSAASVLSHTTTNGIVASQTDEMEDRYPTGKANLSTSALAYGGYCLAAHLAKSLGKSHDANVYDTRAADLRKGIESYFGAEVEGFKTYRYYTGNTTLRGWILLPLAMGITERQDATVAALTSDKLWPRRLAGADILAESTRPTEWGRETYYALRTLFKAGRTEEATDLTRRVVKAQIFGARGPYPDEDAIDMLCPGSLYPRVFTEGMFGIVPTGLDSFECTPWLPKEWPKMALRDVRAFGRAWDMLVERDGDLQKITVSVGGTALLTASGPAGKTYQVRFQ
;
A
#
# COMPACT_ATOMS: atom_id res chain seq x y z
N PHE A 1 -0.77 16.19 -24.59
CA PHE A 1 -1.89 16.27 -25.52
C PHE A 1 -1.84 15.08 -26.47
N PHE A 2 -2.47 13.97 -26.10
CA PHE A 2 -2.81 12.91 -27.05
C PHE A 2 -4.32 12.95 -27.27
N VAL A 3 -4.72 13.25 -28.48
CA VAL A 3 -6.10 13.18 -28.93
C VAL A 3 -6.36 11.73 -29.34
N PHE A 4 -7.15 11.01 -28.57
CA PHE A 4 -7.64 9.69 -28.99
C PHE A 4 -8.81 9.90 -29.98
N SER A 5 -8.75 9.25 -31.13
CA SER A 5 -9.81 9.29 -32.14
C SER A 5 -11.04 8.50 -31.70
N LYS A 6 -12.23 8.92 -32.14
CA LYS A 6 -13.52 8.24 -31.86
C LYS A 6 -13.57 6.76 -32.25
N GLU A 7 -12.71 6.30 -33.13
CA GLU A 7 -12.65 4.90 -33.59
C GLU A 7 -12.06 3.94 -32.56
N SER A 8 -11.18 4.43 -31.68
CA SER A 8 -10.62 3.63 -30.58
C SER A 8 -11.66 3.33 -29.48
N ILE A 9 -12.68 4.16 -29.32
CA ILE A 9 -13.74 3.99 -28.32
C ILE A 9 -14.77 2.96 -28.77
N GLN A 10 -15.06 2.86 -30.09
CA GLN A 10 -15.97 1.84 -30.60
C GLN A 10 -15.39 0.42 -30.57
N SER A 11 -14.07 0.25 -30.65
CA SER A 11 -13.43 -1.05 -30.52
C SER A 11 -13.50 -1.61 -29.09
N ASN A 12 -13.44 -0.74 -28.08
CA ASN A 12 -13.55 -1.15 -26.67
C ASN A 12 -14.98 -1.52 -26.26
N LEU A 13 -15.99 -0.90 -26.86
CA LEU A 13 -17.40 -1.32 -26.69
C LEU A 13 -17.69 -2.69 -27.30
N SER A 14 -16.96 -3.09 -28.36
CA SER A 14 -17.07 -4.45 -28.93
C SER A 14 -16.39 -5.52 -28.08
N ILE A 15 -15.42 -5.18 -27.26
CA ILE A 15 -14.77 -6.09 -26.29
C ILE A 15 -15.71 -6.41 -25.13
N LEU A 16 -16.49 -5.44 -24.65
CA LEU A 16 -17.52 -5.66 -23.64
C LEU A 16 -18.64 -6.62 -24.12
N SER A 17 -18.91 -6.66 -25.43
CA SER A 17 -19.87 -7.61 -25.99
C SER A 17 -19.31 -9.03 -26.18
N LYS A 18 -17.99 -9.20 -26.22
CA LYS A 18 -17.32 -10.52 -26.40
C LYS A 18 -16.98 -11.21 -25.07
N THR A 19 -16.90 -10.47 -23.95
CA THR A 19 -16.71 -11.06 -22.60
C THR A 19 -17.95 -11.81 -22.09
N GLY A 20 -19.09 -11.68 -22.75
CA GLY A 20 -20.30 -12.44 -22.44
C GLY A 20 -20.22 -13.96 -22.72
N ILE A 21 -19.18 -14.44 -23.40
CA ILE A 21 -19.04 -15.87 -23.76
C ILE A 21 -18.08 -16.63 -22.82
N ILE A 22 -17.27 -15.92 -22.03
CA ILE A 22 -16.24 -16.55 -21.17
C ILE A 22 -16.80 -17.11 -19.86
N ALA A 23 -17.95 -16.66 -19.39
CA ALA A 23 -18.53 -17.13 -18.12
C ALA A 23 -19.14 -18.54 -18.18
N ALA A 24 -19.38 -19.11 -19.37
CA ALA A 24 -19.95 -20.46 -19.52
C ALA A 24 -18.93 -21.59 -19.73
N ALA A 25 -17.66 -21.25 -20.03
CA ALA A 25 -16.59 -22.23 -20.25
C ALA A 25 -15.73 -22.49 -18.99
N LEU A 26 -15.97 -21.79 -17.90
CA LEU A 26 -15.13 -21.77 -16.69
C LEU A 26 -15.47 -22.84 -15.64
N LEU A 27 -16.38 -23.74 -15.92
CA LEU A 27 -16.74 -24.82 -14.98
C LEU A 27 -15.93 -26.11 -15.16
N VAL A 28 -14.99 -26.23 -16.09
CA VAL A 28 -14.33 -27.50 -16.43
C VAL A 28 -12.79 -27.47 -16.36
N ALA A 29 -12.11 -26.35 -16.16
CA ALA A 29 -10.64 -26.30 -16.23
C ALA A 29 -9.91 -25.97 -14.92
N ALA A 30 -10.58 -25.92 -13.78
CA ALA A 30 -9.98 -25.57 -12.48
C ALA A 30 -9.40 -26.76 -11.69
N SER A 31 -8.93 -27.83 -12.33
CA SER A 31 -8.52 -29.04 -11.60
C SER A 31 -7.02 -29.37 -11.62
N ALA A 32 -6.11 -28.41 -11.70
CA ALA A 32 -4.70 -28.76 -11.76
C ALA A 32 -3.77 -28.15 -10.69
N TYR A 33 -4.17 -27.15 -9.92
CA TYR A 33 -3.31 -26.58 -8.82
C TYR A 33 -4.11 -26.02 -7.64
N ALA A 34 -5.31 -26.48 -7.36
CA ALA A 34 -5.98 -26.16 -6.11
C ALA A 34 -5.55 -27.19 -5.05
N SER A 35 -4.66 -26.82 -4.14
CA SER A 35 -4.74 -27.41 -2.80
C SER A 35 -6.18 -27.16 -2.32
N GLU A 36 -6.90 -28.20 -1.87
CA GLU A 36 -8.25 -28.04 -1.33
C GLU A 36 -8.26 -26.83 -0.39
N PRO A 37 -9.17 -25.85 -0.59
CA PRO A 37 -9.23 -24.70 0.30
C PRO A 37 -9.45 -25.22 1.71
N SER A 38 -8.53 -24.92 2.62
CA SER A 38 -8.80 -25.17 4.03
C SER A 38 -10.06 -24.39 4.36
N SER A 39 -10.94 -24.93 5.20
CA SER A 39 -12.21 -24.30 5.60
C SER A 39 -12.07 -22.90 6.26
N LYS A 40 -10.91 -22.25 6.10
CA LYS A 40 -10.51 -20.98 6.68
C LYS A 40 -9.93 -19.97 5.66
N ASP A 41 -9.72 -20.34 4.40
CA ASP A 41 -9.19 -19.38 3.42
C ASP A 41 -10.35 -18.48 2.95
N TYR A 42 -10.31 -17.21 3.35
CA TYR A 42 -11.33 -16.22 3.01
C TYR A 42 -11.28 -15.84 1.53
N TRP A 43 -10.08 -15.69 0.99
CA TRP A 43 -9.85 -15.30 -0.38
C TRP A 43 -9.09 -16.36 -1.15
N THR A 44 -9.45 -16.55 -2.39
CA THR A 44 -8.72 -17.37 -3.35
C THR A 44 -8.17 -16.52 -4.48
N VAL A 45 -6.98 -16.87 -4.98
CA VAL A 45 -6.38 -16.18 -6.12
C VAL A 45 -7.11 -16.59 -7.40
N ASP A 46 -7.57 -15.60 -8.16
CA ASP A 46 -8.11 -15.79 -9.50
C ASP A 46 -7.11 -15.22 -10.52
N ALA A 47 -6.21 -16.07 -10.99
CA ALA A 47 -5.17 -15.68 -11.94
C ALA A 47 -5.75 -15.30 -13.33
N GLU A 48 -6.92 -15.80 -13.70
CA GLU A 48 -7.54 -15.50 -14.99
C GLU A 48 -8.17 -14.09 -15.00
N ARG A 49 -8.81 -13.72 -13.88
CA ARG A 49 -9.39 -12.39 -13.70
C ARG A 49 -8.37 -11.36 -13.20
N GLY A 50 -7.18 -11.82 -12.79
CA GLY A 50 -6.15 -10.95 -12.22
C GLY A 50 -6.62 -10.32 -10.91
N GLY A 51 -7.01 -11.14 -9.91
CA GLY A 51 -7.53 -10.64 -8.65
C GLY A 51 -7.77 -11.73 -7.61
N ILE A 52 -8.61 -11.44 -6.65
CA ILE A 52 -9.02 -12.37 -5.58
C ILE A 52 -10.53 -12.52 -5.54
N VAL A 53 -10.99 -13.70 -5.17
CA VAL A 53 -12.41 -14.06 -5.07
C VAL A 53 -12.73 -14.61 -3.68
N HIS A 54 -13.85 -14.19 -3.13
CA HIS A 54 -14.43 -14.68 -1.88
C HIS A 54 -15.87 -15.14 -2.10
N VAL A 55 -16.20 -16.33 -1.61
CA VAL A 55 -17.59 -16.83 -1.55
C VAL A 55 -18.19 -16.40 -0.21
N VAL A 56 -19.26 -15.63 -0.24
CA VAL A 56 -19.88 -15.06 0.96
C VAL A 56 -20.66 -16.15 1.71
N THR A 57 -20.01 -16.77 2.68
CA THR A 57 -20.58 -17.89 3.45
C THR A 57 -20.56 -17.70 4.96
N THR A 58 -19.91 -16.65 5.44
CA THR A 58 -19.67 -16.42 6.88
C THR A 58 -20.37 -15.16 7.39
N ASN A 59 -20.59 -15.10 8.72
CA ASN A 59 -21.13 -13.92 9.38
C ASN A 59 -20.07 -12.80 9.58
N GLU A 60 -18.81 -13.04 9.25
CA GLU A 60 -17.76 -12.05 9.36
C GLU A 60 -17.76 -11.17 8.09
N PRO A 61 -17.80 -9.84 8.24
CA PRO A 61 -17.83 -8.96 7.11
C PRO A 61 -16.50 -8.95 6.37
N THR A 62 -16.57 -8.97 5.05
CA THR A 62 -15.44 -8.64 4.19
C THR A 62 -15.35 -7.12 4.06
N VAL A 63 -14.21 -6.54 4.39
CA VAL A 63 -13.99 -5.09 4.32
C VAL A 63 -12.84 -4.81 3.36
N LEU A 64 -13.06 -3.88 2.42
CA LEU A 64 -12.08 -3.46 1.43
C LEU A 64 -12.05 -1.94 1.33
N CYS A 65 -10.87 -1.38 1.12
CA CYS A 65 -10.68 0.04 0.89
C CYS A 65 -10.18 0.30 -0.54
N MET A 66 -10.61 1.40 -1.13
CA MET A 66 -10.18 1.86 -2.45
C MET A 66 -10.07 3.38 -2.43
N GLN A 67 -9.12 3.94 -3.19
CA GLN A 67 -8.92 5.37 -3.25
C GLN A 67 -8.70 5.86 -4.68
N GLY A 68 -9.23 7.04 -4.95
CA GLY A 68 -8.88 7.89 -6.08
C GLY A 68 -8.32 9.23 -5.61
N ARG A 69 -8.18 10.19 -6.50
CA ARG A 69 -7.52 11.47 -6.19
C ARG A 69 -8.34 12.37 -5.27
N LYS A 70 -9.66 12.22 -5.25
CA LYS A 70 -10.58 13.08 -4.47
C LYS A 70 -11.57 12.28 -3.63
N VAL A 71 -11.44 10.97 -3.58
CA VAL A 71 -12.35 10.12 -2.81
C VAL A 71 -11.64 8.88 -2.30
N VAL A 72 -11.86 8.56 -1.03
CA VAL A 72 -11.53 7.26 -0.44
C VAL A 72 -12.83 6.60 -0.01
N MET A 73 -12.94 5.30 -0.24
CA MET A 73 -14.11 4.54 0.15
C MET A 73 -13.73 3.24 0.86
N GLN A 74 -14.53 2.87 1.84
CA GLN A 74 -14.48 1.59 2.53
C GLN A 74 -15.77 0.84 2.23
N VAL A 75 -15.63 -0.33 1.63
CA VAL A 75 -16.76 -1.20 1.25
C VAL A 75 -16.82 -2.36 2.21
N GLN A 76 -18.02 -2.69 2.65
CA GLN A 76 -18.30 -3.85 3.49
C GLN A 76 -19.30 -4.76 2.79
N VAL A 77 -19.03 -6.05 2.77
CA VAL A 77 -19.95 -7.09 2.30
C VAL A 77 -20.15 -8.11 3.39
N ASP A 78 -21.37 -8.35 3.79
CA ASP A 78 -21.73 -9.37 4.79
C ASP A 78 -23.10 -10.01 4.52
N VAL A 79 -23.36 -11.13 5.19
CA VAL A 79 -24.61 -11.90 5.04
C VAL A 79 -25.85 -11.24 5.66
N LYS A 80 -25.72 -10.12 6.39
CA LYS A 80 -26.84 -9.41 7.02
C LYS A 80 -27.27 -8.19 6.23
N THR A 81 -26.28 -7.41 5.78
CA THR A 81 -26.49 -6.12 5.15
C THR A 81 -26.20 -6.10 3.65
N GLY A 82 -25.65 -7.19 3.10
CA GLY A 82 -25.17 -7.21 1.73
C GLY A 82 -23.99 -6.26 1.54
N LEU A 83 -23.93 -5.57 0.39
CA LEU A 83 -22.89 -4.59 0.09
C LEU A 83 -23.33 -3.20 0.54
N THR A 84 -22.54 -2.63 1.45
CA THR A 84 -22.63 -1.24 1.92
C THR A 84 -21.28 -0.55 1.81
N TYR A 85 -21.23 0.77 1.81
CA TYR A 85 -19.96 1.48 1.83
C TYR A 85 -20.05 2.86 2.46
N LYS A 86 -18.90 3.35 2.95
CA LYS A 86 -18.68 4.74 3.34
C LYS A 86 -17.67 5.36 2.40
N ALA A 87 -17.88 6.61 2.02
CA ALA A 87 -16.95 7.35 1.20
C ALA A 87 -16.65 8.71 1.82
N ARG A 88 -15.41 9.14 1.76
CA ARG A 88 -14.96 10.47 2.12
C ARG A 88 -14.42 11.17 0.89
N PHE A 89 -14.88 12.39 0.66
CA PHE A 89 -14.50 13.20 -0.48
C PHE A 89 -13.55 14.31 -0.05
N PHE A 90 -12.47 14.50 -0.81
CA PHE A 90 -11.41 15.48 -0.56
C PHE A 90 -11.48 16.62 -1.56
N HIS A 91 -11.03 17.80 -1.15
CA HIS A 91 -10.87 18.98 -2.02
C HIS A 91 -12.17 19.35 -2.75
N VAL A 92 -13.31 19.21 -2.07
CA VAL A 92 -14.64 19.62 -2.58
C VAL A 92 -15.02 20.98 -2.02
N ASP A 93 -14.80 21.21 -0.72
CA ASP A 93 -15.11 22.46 -0.03
C ASP A 93 -13.80 23.22 0.30
N PRO A 94 -13.44 24.26 -0.47
CA PRO A 94 -12.21 25.03 -0.22
C PRO A 94 -12.25 25.84 1.10
N ASP A 95 -13.44 26.07 1.66
CA ASP A 95 -13.63 26.81 2.91
C ASP A 95 -13.74 25.91 4.14
N LEU A 96 -13.45 24.63 3.99
CA LEU A 96 -13.52 23.65 5.08
C LEU A 96 -12.44 23.94 6.13
N THR A 97 -12.74 24.88 7.03
CA THR A 97 -11.79 25.38 8.06
C THR A 97 -11.82 24.56 9.35
N LYS A 98 -12.80 23.72 9.54
CA LYS A 98 -13.05 22.96 10.78
C LYS A 98 -13.26 21.48 10.48
N LYS A 99 -13.29 20.67 11.52
CA LYS A 99 -13.46 19.21 11.59
C LYS A 99 -14.56 18.58 10.69
N GLY A 100 -15.13 19.36 9.77
CA GLY A 100 -16.08 18.88 8.80
C GLY A 100 -15.43 17.93 7.80
N LYS A 101 -16.12 16.84 7.49
CA LYS A 101 -15.72 15.88 6.47
C LYS A 101 -16.90 15.76 5.51
N VAL A 102 -16.62 15.83 4.21
CA VAL A 102 -17.65 15.51 3.21
C VAL A 102 -17.73 14.00 3.11
N MET A 103 -18.75 13.40 3.71
CA MET A 103 -18.91 11.95 3.86
C MET A 103 -20.23 11.47 3.30
N ALA A 104 -20.23 10.36 2.59
CA ALA A 104 -21.40 9.57 2.27
C ALA A 104 -21.38 8.25 3.07
N ASP A 105 -22.53 7.88 3.62
CA ASP A 105 -22.77 6.55 4.19
C ASP A 105 -23.89 5.91 3.35
N VAL A 106 -23.52 4.93 2.53
CA VAL A 106 -24.39 4.32 1.54
C VAL A 106 -24.74 2.90 1.99
N GLY A 107 -25.87 2.81 2.66
CA GLY A 107 -26.47 1.53 3.05
C GLY A 107 -27.30 0.91 1.92
N THR A 108 -27.99 -0.16 2.23
CA THR A 108 -28.86 -0.90 1.28
C THR A 108 -30.01 -0.07 0.70
N GLY A 109 -30.42 1.00 1.38
CA GLY A 109 -31.51 1.89 0.92
C GLY A 109 -31.16 2.82 -0.24
N ALA A 110 -29.94 2.81 -0.74
CA ALA A 110 -29.51 3.59 -1.91
C ALA A 110 -29.48 2.76 -3.20
N MET A 111 -29.96 1.53 -3.17
CA MET A 111 -30.03 0.65 -4.34
C MET A 111 -31.09 1.11 -5.33
N PRO A 112 -30.89 0.93 -6.64
CA PRO A 112 -31.92 1.20 -7.62
C PRO A 112 -33.09 0.23 -7.45
N GLU A 113 -34.29 0.74 -7.61
CA GLU A 113 -35.47 -0.09 -7.71
C GLU A 113 -35.55 -0.69 -9.12
N VAL A 114 -35.67 -2.00 -9.19
CA VAL A 114 -35.80 -2.73 -10.45
C VAL A 114 -37.05 -3.57 -10.44
N GLN A 115 -37.83 -3.51 -11.53
CA GLN A 115 -38.95 -4.39 -11.77
C GLN A 115 -38.70 -5.25 -13.00
N VAL A 116 -39.07 -6.52 -12.91
CA VAL A 116 -39.00 -7.49 -14.00
C VAL A 116 -40.40 -7.93 -14.35
N ASN A 117 -40.88 -7.64 -15.56
CA ASN A 117 -42.27 -7.88 -15.99
C ASN A 117 -43.33 -7.31 -15.01
N GLY A 118 -43.01 -6.18 -14.35
CA GLY A 118 -43.87 -5.51 -13.38
C GLY A 118 -43.76 -6.04 -11.94
N GLN A 119 -42.93 -7.07 -11.68
CA GLN A 119 -42.68 -7.56 -10.32
C GLN A 119 -41.33 -6.98 -9.79
N PRO A 120 -41.28 -6.59 -8.50
CA PRO A 120 -40.05 -6.10 -7.91
C PRO A 120 -38.91 -7.15 -7.92
N LEU A 121 -37.74 -6.78 -8.38
CA LEU A 121 -36.55 -7.60 -8.28
C LEU A 121 -35.93 -7.45 -6.88
N MET A 122 -35.80 -8.55 -6.16
CA MET A 122 -35.16 -8.60 -4.86
C MET A 122 -33.72 -9.11 -5.04
N PHE A 123 -32.71 -8.27 -4.80
CA PHE A 123 -31.32 -8.64 -5.03
C PHE A 123 -30.80 -9.69 -4.03
N GLY A 124 -31.35 -9.74 -2.82
CA GLY A 124 -30.86 -10.66 -1.78
C GLY A 124 -29.45 -10.30 -1.27
N ILE A 125 -28.79 -11.29 -0.68
CA ILE A 125 -27.40 -11.18 -0.20
C ILE A 125 -26.48 -11.66 -1.32
N PRO A 126 -25.38 -10.93 -1.64
CA PRO A 126 -24.40 -11.40 -2.60
C PRO A 126 -23.81 -12.75 -2.19
N ASN A 127 -23.59 -13.63 -3.15
CA ASN A 127 -22.99 -14.95 -2.94
C ASN A 127 -21.51 -15.02 -3.33
N GLU A 128 -21.01 -14.05 -4.10
CA GLU A 128 -19.62 -13.94 -4.51
C GLU A 128 -19.14 -12.48 -4.50
N VAL A 129 -17.90 -12.27 -4.09
CA VAL A 129 -17.19 -11.00 -4.16
C VAL A 129 -15.90 -11.21 -4.93
N THR A 130 -15.62 -10.36 -5.91
CA THR A 130 -14.36 -10.33 -6.65
C THR A 130 -13.69 -8.97 -6.46
N PHE A 131 -12.38 -8.96 -6.27
CA PHE A 131 -11.59 -7.74 -6.15
C PHE A 131 -10.31 -7.83 -6.99
N ASN A 132 -10.13 -6.86 -7.87
CA ASN A 132 -8.94 -6.69 -8.68
C ASN A 132 -8.45 -5.23 -8.74
N GLY A 133 -9.06 -4.37 -7.95
CA GLY A 133 -8.97 -2.91 -8.00
C GLY A 133 -10.34 -2.27 -8.24
N MET A 134 -11.31 -3.03 -8.70
CA MET A 134 -12.74 -2.79 -8.58
C MET A 134 -13.35 -3.91 -7.76
N LEU A 135 -14.38 -3.61 -6.97
CA LEU A 135 -15.10 -4.62 -6.22
C LEU A 135 -16.38 -4.96 -6.96
N THR A 136 -16.53 -6.22 -7.34
CA THR A 136 -17.74 -6.74 -7.98
C THR A 136 -18.40 -7.77 -7.07
N VAL A 137 -19.69 -7.64 -6.83
CA VAL A 137 -20.51 -8.65 -6.16
C VAL A 137 -21.50 -9.26 -7.14
N VAL A 138 -21.77 -10.56 -6.95
CA VAL A 138 -22.74 -11.32 -7.72
C VAL A 138 -23.91 -11.66 -6.80
N TYR A 139 -25.11 -11.26 -7.19
CA TYR A 139 -26.33 -11.58 -6.47
C TYR A 139 -26.94 -12.90 -6.95
N PRO A 140 -27.63 -13.65 -6.08
CA PRO A 140 -28.35 -14.84 -6.49
C PRO A 140 -29.40 -14.51 -7.57
N GLU A 141 -29.74 -15.50 -8.38
CA GLU A 141 -30.79 -15.36 -9.38
C GLU A 141 -32.14 -15.06 -8.71
N SER A 142 -32.82 -14.04 -9.24
CA SER A 142 -34.19 -13.65 -8.85
C SER A 142 -34.95 -13.19 -10.09
N GLU A 143 -36.21 -13.58 -10.23
CA GLU A 143 -37.08 -13.22 -11.37
C GLU A 143 -36.43 -13.47 -12.76
N GLY A 144 -35.52 -14.46 -12.86
CA GLY A 144 -34.80 -14.77 -14.10
C GLY A 144 -33.63 -13.84 -14.39
N ILE A 145 -33.21 -13.03 -13.44
CA ILE A 145 -32.08 -12.10 -13.52
C ILE A 145 -30.98 -12.53 -12.54
N VAL A 146 -29.74 -12.58 -13.03
CA VAL A 146 -28.53 -12.55 -12.21
C VAL A 146 -27.96 -11.14 -12.29
N ALA A 147 -27.79 -10.48 -11.14
CA ALA A 147 -27.28 -9.13 -11.06
C ALA A 147 -25.80 -9.12 -10.63
N PHE A 148 -25.03 -8.25 -11.29
CA PHE A 148 -23.66 -7.91 -10.96
C PHE A 148 -23.63 -6.44 -10.57
N ARG A 149 -22.96 -6.11 -9.46
CA ARG A 149 -22.72 -4.73 -9.03
C ARG A 149 -21.24 -4.51 -8.83
N THR A 150 -20.65 -3.64 -9.63
CA THR A 150 -19.25 -3.25 -9.54
C THR A 150 -19.16 -1.86 -8.94
N VAL A 151 -18.35 -1.69 -7.89
CA VAL A 151 -18.21 -0.43 -7.16
C VAL A 151 -16.75 -0.01 -7.14
N TYR A 152 -16.47 1.26 -7.42
CA TYR A 152 -15.13 1.83 -7.39
C TYR A 152 -15.15 3.36 -7.22
N PRO A 153 -14.07 3.95 -6.65
CA PRO A 153 -13.90 5.39 -6.61
C PRO A 153 -13.40 5.91 -7.97
N SER A 154 -13.85 7.09 -8.36
CA SER A 154 -13.25 7.81 -9.49
C SER A 154 -11.77 8.09 -9.24
N MET A 155 -10.95 7.96 -10.29
CA MET A 155 -9.54 8.30 -10.21
C MET A 155 -9.27 9.81 -10.19
N ARG A 156 -10.25 10.67 -10.54
CA ARG A 156 -10.03 12.11 -10.70
C ARG A 156 -11.07 12.99 -10.02
N ASN A 157 -12.30 12.50 -9.92
CA ASN A 157 -13.45 13.28 -9.48
C ASN A 157 -13.91 12.87 -8.07
N PRO A 158 -14.61 13.73 -7.32
CA PRO A 158 -15.19 13.38 -6.04
C PRO A 158 -16.49 12.55 -6.24
N VAL A 159 -16.33 11.35 -6.81
CA VAL A 159 -17.42 10.47 -7.25
C VAL A 159 -17.11 9.03 -6.89
N VAL A 160 -18.09 8.32 -6.36
CA VAL A 160 -18.14 6.85 -6.34
C VAL A 160 -19.06 6.39 -7.47
N VAL A 161 -18.60 5.43 -8.25
CA VAL A 161 -19.33 4.83 -9.36
C VAL A 161 -19.78 3.42 -8.99
N GLU A 162 -21.03 3.12 -9.25
CA GLU A 162 -21.60 1.79 -9.19
C GLU A 162 -22.10 1.39 -10.57
N GLU A 163 -21.53 0.38 -11.16
CA GLU A 163 -22.00 -0.20 -12.42
C GLU A 163 -22.82 -1.46 -12.14
N TRP A 164 -24.00 -1.52 -12.73
CA TRP A 164 -24.93 -2.63 -12.60
C TRP A 164 -25.10 -3.33 -13.93
N GLN A 165 -25.01 -4.64 -13.92
CA GLN A 165 -25.32 -5.49 -15.06
C GLN A 165 -26.39 -6.50 -14.65
N LEU A 166 -27.56 -6.42 -15.28
CA LEU A 166 -28.72 -7.29 -15.04
C LEU A 166 -28.83 -8.28 -16.19
N ARG A 167 -28.40 -9.52 -15.98
CA ARG A 167 -28.33 -10.56 -17.02
C ARG A 167 -29.57 -11.43 -16.97
N ASN A 168 -30.27 -11.54 -18.10
CA ASN A 168 -31.39 -12.47 -18.27
C ASN A 168 -30.85 -13.90 -18.47
N VAL A 169 -31.10 -14.78 -17.50
CA VAL A 169 -30.71 -16.20 -17.54
C VAL A 169 -31.83 -17.12 -17.99
N THR A 170 -32.99 -16.55 -18.36
CA THR A 170 -34.14 -17.32 -18.86
C THR A 170 -34.08 -17.55 -20.38
N LYS A 171 -35.03 -18.32 -20.89
CA LYS A 171 -35.24 -18.55 -22.32
C LYS A 171 -36.21 -17.52 -22.97
N LYS A 172 -36.72 -16.56 -22.21
CA LYS A 172 -37.70 -15.55 -22.69
C LYS A 172 -37.13 -14.15 -22.53
N ALA A 173 -37.58 -13.21 -23.35
CA ALA A 173 -37.30 -11.81 -23.15
C ALA A 173 -37.99 -11.29 -21.87
N LEU A 174 -37.30 -10.45 -21.12
CA LEU A 174 -37.77 -9.82 -19.88
C LEU A 174 -37.90 -8.32 -20.06
N ASN A 175 -38.99 -7.73 -19.60
CA ASN A 175 -39.15 -6.28 -19.56
C ASN A 175 -38.66 -5.75 -18.21
N LEU A 176 -37.63 -4.91 -18.26
CA LEU A 176 -37.08 -4.26 -17.08
C LEU A 176 -37.55 -2.83 -16.98
N LYS A 177 -37.91 -2.41 -15.77
CA LYS A 177 -38.09 -1.00 -15.41
C LYS A 177 -37.18 -0.68 -14.24
N THR A 178 -36.38 0.38 -14.39
CA THR A 178 -35.36 0.76 -13.39
C THR A 178 -35.57 2.20 -12.96
N VAL A 179 -35.67 2.42 -11.66
CA VAL A 179 -35.85 3.74 -11.07
C VAL A 179 -34.81 3.96 -9.97
N LEU A 180 -34.21 5.14 -9.96
CA LEU A 180 -33.49 5.66 -8.81
C LEU A 180 -34.03 7.05 -8.54
N SER A 181 -34.54 7.29 -7.35
CA SER A 181 -34.93 8.65 -6.94
C SER A 181 -33.65 9.49 -6.84
N ASN A 182 -33.57 10.55 -7.66
CA ASN A 182 -32.50 11.52 -7.51
C ASN A 182 -32.58 12.09 -6.09
N LYS A 183 -31.52 11.86 -5.32
CA LYS A 183 -31.44 12.30 -3.93
C LYS A 183 -30.33 13.33 -3.83
N VAL A 184 -30.63 14.44 -3.17
CA VAL A 184 -29.63 15.45 -2.78
C VAL A 184 -29.72 15.62 -1.29
N THR A 185 -28.58 15.54 -0.60
CA THR A 185 -28.51 15.71 0.86
C THR A 185 -27.38 16.68 1.20
N PRO A 186 -27.60 17.62 2.13
CA PRO A 186 -26.53 18.47 2.64
C PRO A 186 -25.40 17.61 3.26
N ALA A 187 -24.15 17.93 2.96
CA ALA A 187 -22.97 17.29 3.55
C ALA A 187 -22.22 18.25 4.48
N THR A 188 -22.10 19.51 4.07
CA THR A 188 -21.58 20.64 4.87
C THR A 188 -22.42 21.89 4.60
N ASP A 189 -22.04 23.02 5.19
CA ASP A 189 -22.70 24.29 4.88
C ASP A 189 -22.59 24.67 3.40
N ASN A 190 -21.53 24.28 2.72
CA ASN A 190 -21.24 24.63 1.33
C ASN A 190 -21.41 23.46 0.35
N CYS A 191 -21.39 22.21 0.83
CA CYS A 191 -21.40 21.02 -0.01
C CYS A 191 -22.67 20.18 0.16
N GLU A 192 -23.01 19.48 -0.91
CA GLU A 192 -24.09 18.49 -0.95
C GLU A 192 -23.62 17.18 -1.59
N LEU A 193 -24.31 16.10 -1.25
CA LEU A 193 -24.17 14.79 -1.88
C LEU A 193 -25.34 14.57 -2.80
N SER A 194 -25.08 14.14 -4.03
CA SER A 194 -26.09 13.82 -5.03
C SER A 194 -25.97 12.39 -5.52
N TRP A 195 -27.12 11.76 -5.75
CA TRP A 195 -27.24 10.44 -6.37
C TRP A 195 -27.91 10.58 -7.71
N SER A 196 -27.32 10.02 -8.74
CA SER A 196 -27.90 10.05 -10.09
C SER A 196 -27.76 8.68 -10.76
N LYS A 197 -28.73 8.34 -11.60
CA LYS A 197 -28.74 7.11 -12.41
C LYS A 197 -28.48 7.44 -13.87
N GLN A 198 -27.63 6.66 -14.50
CA GLN A 198 -27.42 6.64 -15.96
C GLN A 198 -27.93 5.29 -16.53
N GLY A 199 -28.47 5.33 -17.73
CA GLY A 199 -29.10 4.22 -18.42
C GLY A 199 -30.61 4.41 -18.60
N ALA A 200 -31.20 3.70 -19.53
CA ALA A 200 -32.62 3.79 -19.86
C ALA A 200 -33.50 3.40 -18.65
N ALA A 201 -34.67 4.03 -18.51
CA ALA A 201 -35.61 3.66 -17.45
C ALA A 201 -36.28 2.31 -17.74
N ASP A 202 -36.54 2.03 -19.02
CA ASP A 202 -37.20 0.81 -19.49
C ASP A 202 -36.30 0.08 -20.51
N ALA A 203 -36.24 -1.24 -20.45
CA ALA A 203 -35.46 -2.07 -21.34
C ALA A 203 -36.11 -3.43 -21.58
N VAL A 204 -35.94 -3.99 -22.77
CA VAL A 204 -36.28 -5.38 -23.08
C VAL A 204 -34.98 -6.17 -23.17
N VAL A 205 -34.76 -7.12 -22.26
CA VAL A 205 -33.54 -7.93 -22.18
C VAL A 205 -33.82 -9.31 -22.78
N LYS A 206 -33.19 -9.61 -23.91
CA LYS A 206 -33.28 -10.90 -24.59
C LYS A 206 -32.63 -12.02 -23.76
N PRO A 207 -32.97 -13.30 -24.00
CA PRO A 207 -32.30 -14.43 -23.39
C PRO A 207 -30.77 -14.35 -23.53
N GLY A 208 -30.05 -14.55 -22.43
CA GLY A 208 -28.59 -14.48 -22.36
C GLY A 208 -27.98 -13.07 -22.47
N ALA A 209 -28.77 -12.04 -22.78
CA ALA A 209 -28.31 -10.66 -22.82
C ALA A 209 -28.31 -10.02 -21.42
N ALA A 210 -27.64 -8.86 -21.31
CA ALA A 210 -27.66 -8.05 -20.10
C ALA A 210 -28.10 -6.62 -20.40
N TYR A 211 -28.76 -6.01 -19.42
CA TYR A 211 -29.00 -4.58 -19.35
C TYR A 211 -27.97 -3.95 -18.41
N SER A 212 -27.38 -2.82 -18.80
CA SER A 212 -26.38 -2.10 -18.00
C SER A 212 -26.91 -0.72 -17.63
N MET A 213 -26.62 -0.33 -16.39
CA MET A 213 -26.87 1.01 -15.86
C MET A 213 -25.77 1.38 -14.87
N ALA A 214 -25.67 2.67 -14.52
CA ALA A 214 -24.75 3.13 -13.48
C ALA A 214 -25.48 4.02 -12.46
N VAL A 215 -24.99 4.00 -11.23
CA VAL A 215 -25.35 4.95 -10.17
C VAL A 215 -24.07 5.69 -9.77
N CYS A 216 -24.16 7.02 -9.72
CA CYS A 216 -23.06 7.88 -9.30
C CYS A 216 -23.44 8.58 -7.99
N VAL A 217 -22.57 8.43 -6.97
CA VAL A 217 -22.65 9.18 -5.71
C VAL A 217 -21.58 10.25 -5.74
N ARG A 218 -21.96 11.51 -5.73
CA ARG A 218 -21.08 12.66 -5.94
C ARG A 218 -21.11 13.61 -4.76
N ALA A 219 -19.97 14.27 -4.50
CA ALA A 219 -19.90 15.41 -3.62
C ALA A 219 -19.59 16.67 -4.45
N GLU A 220 -20.42 17.70 -4.29
CA GLU A 220 -20.38 18.93 -5.06
C GLU A 220 -20.63 20.15 -4.18
N LEU A 221 -20.14 21.31 -4.60
CA LEU A 221 -20.58 22.58 -4.01
C LEU A 221 -22.05 22.81 -4.32
N LYS A 222 -22.79 23.35 -3.36
CA LYS A 222 -24.22 23.64 -3.52
C LYS A 222 -24.50 24.48 -4.78
N GLY A 223 -25.44 24.02 -5.57
CA GLY A 223 -25.81 24.67 -6.83
C GLY A 223 -24.85 24.45 -7.99
N GLN A 224 -23.80 23.64 -7.82
CA GLN A 224 -22.99 23.13 -8.90
C GLN A 224 -23.44 21.72 -9.28
N SER A 225 -23.36 21.40 -10.55
CA SER A 225 -23.59 20.05 -11.06
C SER A 225 -22.58 19.77 -12.15
N SER A 226 -21.86 18.67 -12.01
CA SER A 226 -20.94 18.18 -13.02
C SER A 226 -21.48 16.89 -13.63
N ASP A 227 -21.42 16.77 -14.95
CA ASP A 227 -21.73 15.50 -15.59
C ASP A 227 -20.59 14.50 -15.38
N VAL A 228 -20.96 13.28 -15.02
CA VAL A 228 -20.03 12.16 -14.87
C VAL A 228 -20.15 11.26 -16.10
N ASP A 229 -19.09 11.13 -16.86
CA ASP A 229 -19.01 10.14 -17.92
C ASP A 229 -18.47 8.82 -17.32
N VAL A 230 -19.37 7.89 -17.06
CA VAL A 230 -19.04 6.59 -16.44
C VAL A 230 -18.03 5.80 -17.26
N ALA A 231 -18.06 5.92 -18.60
CA ALA A 231 -17.09 5.23 -19.45
C ALA A 231 -15.66 5.78 -19.28
N ILE A 232 -15.52 7.08 -19.07
CA ILE A 232 -14.23 7.72 -18.76
C ILE A 232 -13.74 7.29 -17.37
N GLU A 233 -14.64 7.26 -16.36
CA GLU A 233 -14.28 6.82 -15.01
C GLU A 233 -13.86 5.35 -14.98
N HIS A 234 -14.62 4.50 -15.67
CA HIS A 234 -14.27 3.07 -15.83
C HIS A 234 -12.90 2.90 -16.49
N ALA A 235 -12.66 3.59 -17.62
CA ALA A 235 -11.39 3.50 -18.34
C ALA A 235 -10.20 3.98 -17.49
N ALA A 236 -10.39 5.05 -16.69
CA ALA A 236 -9.35 5.53 -15.78
C ALA A 236 -9.04 4.53 -14.66
N ARG A 237 -10.07 3.92 -14.07
CA ARG A 237 -9.89 2.88 -13.04
C ARG A 237 -9.28 1.61 -13.63
N HIS A 238 -9.70 1.21 -14.82
CA HIS A 238 -9.12 0.08 -15.54
C HIS A 238 -7.63 0.31 -15.86
N SER A 239 -7.22 1.54 -16.19
CA SER A 239 -5.81 1.87 -16.40
C SER A 239 -4.97 1.65 -15.14
N LEU A 240 -5.49 1.98 -13.95
CA LEU A 240 -4.82 1.66 -12.69
C LEU A 240 -4.68 0.13 -12.50
N ILE A 241 -5.74 -0.62 -12.81
CA ILE A 241 -5.73 -2.08 -12.74
C ILE A 241 -4.67 -2.67 -13.67
N GLU A 242 -4.60 -2.24 -14.92
CA GLU A 242 -3.57 -2.66 -15.87
C GLU A 242 -2.16 -2.29 -15.39
N ALA A 243 -1.96 -1.09 -14.85
CA ALA A 243 -0.69 -0.68 -14.26
C ALA A 243 -0.30 -1.55 -13.06
N THR A 244 -1.29 -2.01 -12.29
CA THR A 244 -1.06 -2.90 -11.15
C THR A 244 -0.59 -4.28 -11.60
N TRP A 245 -1.34 -4.93 -12.48
CA TRP A 245 -1.11 -6.34 -12.81
C TRP A 245 -0.06 -6.55 -13.90
N ARG A 246 0.05 -5.65 -14.85
CA ARG A 246 0.92 -5.77 -16.03
C ARG A 246 2.00 -4.70 -16.13
N GLY A 247 1.86 -3.62 -15.39
CA GLY A 247 2.79 -2.49 -15.40
C GLY A 247 4.10 -2.80 -14.66
N PRO A 248 5.01 -1.80 -14.60
CA PRO A 248 6.33 -1.91 -14.00
C PRO A 248 6.32 -2.39 -12.54
N GLY A 249 7.42 -3.03 -12.12
CA GLY A 249 7.61 -3.50 -10.75
C GLY A 249 6.75 -4.72 -10.43
N ARG A 250 7.05 -5.87 -11.01
CA ARG A 250 6.39 -7.16 -10.73
C ARG A 250 7.34 -8.10 -10.02
N LEU A 251 6.77 -8.87 -9.09
CA LEU A 251 7.41 -10.01 -8.46
C LEU A 251 7.00 -11.30 -9.22
N GLU A 252 7.95 -12.19 -9.45
CA GLU A 252 7.73 -13.53 -9.98
C GLU A 252 8.41 -14.54 -9.08
N THR A 253 7.63 -15.38 -8.41
CA THR A 253 8.10 -16.49 -7.59
C THR A 253 7.38 -17.80 -7.99
N PRO A 254 7.80 -18.97 -7.50
CA PRO A 254 7.02 -20.19 -7.65
C PRO A 254 5.69 -20.19 -6.86
N GLU A 255 5.38 -19.14 -6.11
CA GLU A 255 4.21 -19.07 -5.23
C GLU A 255 3.24 -17.96 -5.66
N PRO A 256 2.20 -18.29 -6.45
CA PRO A 256 1.24 -17.30 -6.95
C PRO A 256 0.56 -16.46 -5.85
N LEU A 257 0.43 -17.00 -4.63
CA LEU A 257 -0.13 -16.31 -3.48
C LEU A 257 0.72 -15.10 -3.07
N LEU A 258 2.04 -15.25 -3.05
CA LEU A 258 2.97 -14.17 -2.71
C LEU A 258 3.01 -13.10 -3.80
N ASP A 259 3.00 -13.53 -5.07
CA ASP A 259 2.99 -12.63 -6.22
C ASP A 259 1.69 -11.81 -6.26
N MET A 260 0.54 -12.46 -5.98
CA MET A 260 -0.76 -11.81 -5.89
C MET A 260 -0.81 -10.79 -4.74
N ALA A 261 -0.28 -11.16 -3.57
CA ALA A 261 -0.19 -10.26 -2.43
C ALA A 261 0.67 -9.03 -2.75
N PHE A 262 1.80 -9.23 -3.45
CA PHE A 262 2.65 -8.14 -3.92
C PHE A 262 1.89 -7.19 -4.86
N ALA A 263 1.14 -7.73 -5.81
CA ALA A 263 0.35 -6.95 -6.75
C ALA A 263 -0.80 -6.19 -6.05
N LEU A 264 -1.48 -6.78 -5.08
CA LEU A 264 -2.52 -6.10 -4.29
C LEU A 264 -1.94 -4.94 -3.48
N GLN A 265 -0.78 -5.12 -2.85
CA GLN A 265 -0.14 -4.03 -2.12
C GLN A 265 0.39 -2.95 -3.06
N LYS A 266 0.87 -3.31 -4.26
CA LYS A 266 1.19 -2.34 -5.31
C LYS A 266 -0.05 -1.53 -5.73
N LEU A 267 -1.23 -2.16 -5.85
CA LEU A 267 -2.49 -1.45 -6.12
C LEU A 267 -2.74 -0.36 -5.08
N HIS A 268 -2.67 -0.71 -3.79
CA HIS A 268 -2.88 0.24 -2.70
C HIS A 268 -1.87 1.39 -2.72
N VAL A 269 -0.62 1.11 -3.05
CA VAL A 269 0.43 2.13 -3.23
C VAL A 269 0.10 3.07 -4.40
N LEU A 270 -0.36 2.55 -5.54
CA LEU A 270 -0.76 3.36 -6.69
C LEU A 270 -2.01 4.23 -6.44
N GLU A 271 -2.81 3.88 -5.45
CA GLU A 271 -3.97 4.64 -4.99
C GLU A 271 -3.62 5.80 -4.04
N CYS A 272 -2.44 5.80 -3.41
CA CYS A 272 -2.07 6.78 -2.37
C CYS A 272 -2.04 8.26 -2.78
N PRO A 273 -1.72 8.69 -4.04
CA PRO A 273 -1.77 10.09 -4.42
C PRO A 273 -3.17 10.69 -4.32
N ILE A 274 -3.28 11.85 -3.65
CA ILE A 274 -4.51 12.65 -3.58
C ILE A 274 -4.26 14.10 -4.02
N GLU A 275 -5.30 14.75 -4.51
CA GLU A 275 -5.30 16.17 -4.81
C GLU A 275 -5.79 16.97 -3.60
N THR A 276 -5.05 18.01 -3.25
CA THR A 276 -5.38 18.94 -2.17
C THR A 276 -5.23 20.38 -2.63
N ILE A 277 -5.68 21.34 -1.82
CA ILE A 277 -5.46 22.78 -2.08
C ILE A 277 -3.97 23.16 -2.13
N ARG A 278 -3.07 22.31 -1.63
CA ARG A 278 -1.61 22.51 -1.62
C ARG A 278 -0.88 21.67 -2.66
N GLY A 279 -1.62 21.13 -3.63
CA GLY A 279 -1.11 20.26 -4.67
C GLY A 279 -1.34 18.77 -4.39
N VAL A 280 -0.69 17.95 -5.17
CA VAL A 280 -0.78 16.48 -5.06
C VAL A 280 0.20 15.99 -4.01
N ILE A 281 -0.29 15.20 -3.06
CA ILE A 281 0.52 14.60 -1.98
C ILE A 281 0.19 13.12 -1.83
N VAL A 282 1.04 12.39 -1.10
CA VAL A 282 0.74 11.02 -0.68
C VAL A 282 -0.16 11.05 0.55
N HIS A 283 -1.26 10.32 0.49
CA HIS A 283 -2.18 10.12 1.61
C HIS A 283 -2.10 8.68 2.11
N ASN A 284 -2.32 8.47 3.40
CA ASN A 284 -2.29 7.12 3.97
C ASN A 284 -3.50 6.24 3.61
N GLY A 285 -4.52 6.79 2.92
CA GLY A 285 -5.67 6.03 2.41
C GLY A 285 -6.74 5.73 3.46
N SER A 286 -7.12 6.72 4.29
CA SER A 286 -8.04 6.49 5.41
C SER A 286 -9.29 7.36 5.34
N LEU A 287 -10.45 6.78 5.72
CA LEU A 287 -11.66 7.55 6.03
C LEU A 287 -11.49 8.40 7.29
N THR A 288 -10.68 7.93 8.23
CA THR A 288 -10.53 8.50 9.57
C THR A 288 -9.59 9.68 9.59
N TYR A 289 -8.40 9.48 8.99
CA TYR A 289 -7.36 10.50 8.97
C TYR A 289 -7.63 11.52 7.87
N SER A 290 -7.39 12.78 8.18
CA SER A 290 -7.54 13.86 7.20
C SER A 290 -6.33 13.89 6.26
N PRO A 291 -6.45 14.44 5.04
CA PRO A 291 -5.30 14.69 4.20
C PRO A 291 -4.24 15.50 4.95
N GLY A 292 -3.08 14.90 5.12
CA GLY A 292 -1.98 15.47 5.87
C GLY A 292 -0.65 14.85 5.44
N VAL A 293 0.43 15.35 6.00
CA VAL A 293 1.78 14.86 5.74
C VAL A 293 2.35 14.26 7.02
N TRP A 294 2.71 12.98 6.96
CA TRP A 294 3.20 12.18 8.07
C TRP A 294 4.61 11.66 7.77
N ALA A 295 5.46 11.55 8.80
CA ALA A 295 6.84 11.06 8.60
C ALA A 295 6.93 9.54 8.57
N ASN A 296 6.05 8.82 9.26
CA ASN A 296 6.05 7.36 9.25
C ASN A 296 5.41 6.80 7.97
N ASP A 297 4.08 6.83 7.83
CA ASP A 297 3.36 6.10 6.77
C ASP A 297 3.82 6.46 5.35
N PRO A 298 3.74 7.74 4.90
CA PRO A 298 4.12 8.06 3.54
C PRO A 298 5.64 8.20 3.32
N VAL A 299 6.44 8.51 4.34
CA VAL A 299 7.88 8.77 4.15
C VAL A 299 8.74 7.58 4.50
N GLU A 300 8.70 7.09 5.75
CA GLU A 300 9.54 5.99 6.18
C GLU A 300 9.13 4.67 5.50
N TYR A 301 7.81 4.38 5.47
CA TYR A 301 7.32 3.09 4.98
C TYR A 301 7.15 3.06 3.47
N SER A 302 6.57 4.11 2.87
CA SER A 302 6.02 3.99 1.52
C SER A 302 6.88 4.61 0.44
N SER A 303 7.31 5.86 0.58
CA SER A 303 7.98 6.56 -0.50
C SER A 303 9.26 5.88 -1.02
N PRO A 304 10.07 5.17 -0.20
CA PRO A 304 11.22 4.44 -0.72
C PRO A 304 10.88 3.36 -1.77
N LEU A 305 9.64 2.87 -1.79
CA LEU A 305 9.20 1.85 -2.76
C LEU A 305 8.71 2.46 -4.09
N PHE A 306 8.19 3.67 -4.07
CA PHE A 306 7.49 4.26 -5.22
C PHE A 306 8.31 4.30 -6.52
N PRO A 307 9.61 4.60 -6.48
CA PRO A 307 10.44 4.57 -7.69
C PRO A 307 10.49 3.22 -8.39
N PHE A 308 10.28 2.11 -7.67
CA PHE A 308 10.29 0.77 -8.27
C PHE A 308 9.17 0.57 -9.30
N PHE A 309 8.06 1.27 -9.12
CA PHE A 309 6.91 1.17 -10.03
C PHE A 309 6.97 2.17 -11.18
N GLY A 310 7.84 3.20 -11.11
CA GLY A 310 7.99 4.22 -12.16
C GLY A 310 6.73 5.05 -12.42
N ASP A 311 5.79 5.06 -11.48
CA ASP A 311 4.58 5.87 -11.60
C ASP A 311 4.92 7.36 -11.38
N ALA A 312 4.68 8.17 -12.42
CA ALA A 312 5.04 9.58 -12.39
C ALA A 312 4.19 10.37 -11.38
N GLU A 313 2.97 9.93 -11.10
CA GLU A 313 2.08 10.60 -10.16
C GLU A 313 2.46 10.32 -8.71
N LEU A 314 2.84 9.09 -8.38
CA LEU A 314 3.42 8.74 -7.08
C LEU A 314 4.67 9.56 -6.77
N ASN A 315 5.60 9.63 -7.74
CA ASN A 315 6.83 10.38 -7.57
C ASN A 315 6.54 11.88 -7.40
N ARG A 316 5.61 12.43 -8.18
CA ARG A 316 5.16 13.83 -8.05
C ARG A 316 4.49 14.09 -6.70
N ALA A 317 3.64 13.18 -6.22
CA ALA A 317 2.97 13.27 -4.93
C ALA A 317 3.98 13.24 -3.77
N SER A 318 4.99 12.39 -3.84
CA SER A 318 6.07 12.34 -2.87
C SER A 318 6.87 13.65 -2.85
N MET A 319 7.27 14.15 -4.00
CA MET A 319 7.96 15.44 -4.10
C MET A 319 7.10 16.59 -3.58
N GLY A 320 5.79 16.58 -3.86
CA GLY A 320 4.83 17.56 -3.31
C GLY A 320 4.81 17.57 -1.79
N MET A 321 4.77 16.39 -1.19
CA MET A 321 4.83 16.20 0.27
C MET A 321 6.15 16.73 0.85
N TYR A 322 7.30 16.41 0.25
CA TYR A 322 8.61 16.87 0.72
C TYR A 322 8.79 18.37 0.57
N ARG A 323 8.26 19.00 -0.50
CA ARG A 323 8.26 20.46 -0.67
C ARG A 323 7.51 21.17 0.47
N ILE A 324 6.39 20.60 0.93
CA ILE A 324 5.65 21.15 2.07
C ILE A 324 6.53 21.19 3.32
N TRP A 325 7.27 20.13 3.63
CA TRP A 325 8.21 20.17 4.75
C TRP A 325 9.36 21.15 4.50
N GLN A 326 9.93 21.18 3.30
CA GLN A 326 11.00 22.12 2.96
C GLN A 326 10.58 23.57 3.15
N ASP A 327 9.34 23.91 2.82
CA ASP A 327 8.79 25.26 3.00
C ASP A 327 8.57 25.63 4.47
N PHE A 328 8.15 24.66 5.27
CA PHE A 328 7.71 24.92 6.66
C PHE A 328 8.71 24.51 7.74
N CYS A 329 9.69 23.65 7.46
CA CYS A 329 10.57 23.09 8.48
C CYS A 329 11.44 24.16 9.19
N ARG A 330 11.84 25.21 8.49
CA ARG A 330 12.65 26.30 9.06
C ARG A 330 11.97 27.03 10.20
N THR A 331 10.63 27.12 10.17
CA THR A 331 9.82 27.80 11.17
C THR A 331 9.28 26.85 12.24
N ASN A 332 8.94 25.62 11.85
CA ASN A 332 8.14 24.71 12.66
C ASN A 332 8.88 23.43 13.07
N GLY A 333 10.08 23.19 12.52
CA GLY A 333 10.72 21.87 12.60
C GLY A 333 10.05 20.86 11.66
N ILE A 334 10.49 19.61 11.71
CA ILE A 334 9.83 18.50 11.01
C ILE A 334 8.77 17.94 11.96
N VAL A 335 7.52 18.28 11.68
CA VAL A 335 6.38 17.84 12.47
C VAL A 335 5.25 17.41 11.53
N PRO A 336 4.40 16.46 11.91
CA PRO A 336 3.25 16.08 11.11
C PRO A 336 2.27 17.23 10.90
N PHE A 337 1.64 17.27 9.73
CA PHE A 337 0.59 18.23 9.36
C PHE A 337 -0.75 17.47 9.23
N PRO A 338 -1.40 17.06 10.33
CA PRO A 338 -2.61 16.25 10.27
C PRO A 338 -3.82 17.09 9.89
N GLY A 339 -4.52 16.69 8.83
CA GLY A 339 -5.87 17.14 8.56
C GLY A 339 -6.05 18.56 8.06
N SER A 340 -5.00 19.19 7.55
CA SER A 340 -5.04 20.62 7.25
C SER A 340 -5.15 20.97 5.78
N PHE A 341 -5.02 19.99 4.88
CA PHE A 341 -4.97 20.27 3.45
C PHE A 341 -6.33 20.27 2.75
N GLU A 342 -7.40 20.06 3.49
CA GLU A 342 -8.77 20.26 2.99
C GLU A 342 -9.22 21.74 3.10
N GLY A 343 -8.55 22.55 3.92
CA GLY A 343 -8.87 23.97 4.15
C GLY A 343 -7.62 24.86 4.23
N PRO A 344 -7.79 26.18 4.33
CA PRO A 344 -6.69 27.15 4.29
C PRO A 344 -5.80 27.12 5.53
N ALA A 345 -6.32 26.71 6.68
CA ALA A 345 -5.58 26.69 7.95
C ALA A 345 -4.79 25.39 8.12
N LEU A 346 -3.47 25.50 8.33
CA LEU A 346 -2.63 24.38 8.70
C LEU A 346 -2.77 24.06 10.18
N LYS A 347 -2.98 22.79 10.48
CA LYS A 347 -2.90 22.28 11.84
C LYS A 347 -1.59 21.51 11.99
N LEU A 348 -0.70 22.02 12.83
CA LEU A 348 0.55 21.37 13.16
C LEU A 348 0.41 20.59 14.46
N THR A 349 1.09 19.45 14.58
CA THR A 349 1.37 18.88 15.89
C THR A 349 2.69 19.46 16.39
N GLN A 350 2.82 19.67 17.69
CA GLN A 350 4.07 20.16 18.28
C GLN A 350 4.87 19.02 18.95
N ARG A 351 4.39 17.79 18.83
CA ARG A 351 4.98 16.65 19.48
C ARG A 351 6.00 15.99 18.58
N GLU A 352 7.23 15.94 19.03
CA GLU A 352 8.34 15.33 18.34
C GLU A 352 8.31 13.80 18.59
N ARG A 353 8.37 12.99 17.52
CA ARG A 353 8.27 11.52 17.53
C ARG A 353 9.49 10.85 16.89
N GLY A 354 10.58 11.57 16.65
CA GLY A 354 11.67 11.14 15.79
C GLY A 354 11.39 11.38 14.30
N ASP A 355 10.46 12.30 13.99
CA ASP A 355 10.05 12.62 12.62
C ASP A 355 11.23 13.10 11.75
N ASP A 356 12.21 13.79 12.32
CA ASP A 356 13.43 14.21 11.64
C ASP A 356 14.31 13.01 11.19
N ALA A 357 14.40 11.98 12.02
CA ALA A 357 15.11 10.75 11.69
C ALA A 357 14.37 9.95 10.60
N MET A 358 13.02 9.88 10.69
CA MET A 358 12.19 9.26 9.66
C MET A 358 12.32 9.96 8.32
N VAL A 359 12.31 11.30 8.29
CA VAL A 359 12.47 12.08 7.06
C VAL A 359 13.88 11.94 6.50
N LEU A 360 14.93 12.00 7.32
CA LEU A 360 16.30 11.80 6.88
C LEU A 360 16.47 10.43 6.21
N TYR A 361 15.92 9.38 6.81
CA TYR A 361 15.97 8.03 6.26
C TYR A 361 15.12 7.87 4.98
N GLY A 362 13.83 8.21 5.07
CA GLY A 362 12.88 7.96 4.00
C GLY A 362 13.14 8.81 2.76
N LEU A 363 13.40 10.12 2.93
CA LEU A 363 13.72 11.03 1.82
C LEU A 363 15.03 10.65 1.14
N SER A 364 16.11 10.41 1.90
CA SER A 364 17.39 10.01 1.32
C SER A 364 17.26 8.73 0.49
N LYS A 365 16.50 7.75 1.00
CA LYS A 365 16.27 6.48 0.31
C LYS A 365 15.41 6.63 -0.94
N PHE A 366 14.35 7.42 -0.85
CA PHE A 366 13.49 7.75 -2.00
C PHE A 366 14.29 8.39 -3.14
N LEU A 367 15.08 9.42 -2.85
CA LEU A 367 15.89 10.12 -3.85
C LEU A 367 16.95 9.22 -4.50
N LEU A 368 17.60 8.37 -3.71
CA LEU A 368 18.55 7.40 -4.24
C LEU A 368 17.87 6.39 -5.18
N PHE A 369 16.73 5.83 -4.78
CA PHE A 369 15.99 4.91 -5.65
C PHE A 369 15.36 5.60 -6.86
N GLN A 370 14.95 6.87 -6.73
CA GLN A 370 14.44 7.65 -7.86
C GLN A 370 15.52 7.87 -8.92
N GLY A 371 16.78 8.09 -8.50
CA GLY A 371 17.90 8.27 -9.41
C GLY A 371 17.88 9.60 -10.18
N ASP A 372 17.04 10.55 -9.75
CA ASP A 372 16.93 11.88 -10.35
C ASP A 372 17.83 12.88 -9.62
N ARG A 373 18.91 13.32 -10.27
CA ARG A 373 19.84 14.29 -9.71
C ARG A 373 19.18 15.63 -9.42
N ALA A 374 18.29 16.11 -10.30
CA ALA A 374 17.66 17.41 -10.12
C ALA A 374 16.71 17.40 -8.90
N ALA A 375 15.93 16.33 -8.73
CA ALA A 375 15.11 16.12 -7.54
C ALA A 375 15.97 16.02 -6.26
N ALA A 376 17.11 15.34 -6.33
CA ALA A 376 18.03 15.22 -5.22
C ALA A 376 18.66 16.57 -4.84
N GLU A 377 19.05 17.39 -5.82
CA GLU A 377 19.54 18.76 -5.58
C GLU A 377 18.46 19.69 -5.04
N GLU A 378 17.22 19.60 -5.54
CA GLU A 378 16.06 20.35 -5.03
C GLU A 378 15.79 20.04 -3.56
N MET A 379 15.84 18.78 -3.15
CA MET A 379 15.53 18.33 -1.79
C MET A 379 16.74 18.33 -0.85
N TRP A 380 17.92 18.65 -1.34
CA TRP A 380 19.13 18.67 -0.52
C TRP A 380 19.01 19.58 0.74
N PRO A 381 18.42 20.80 0.68
CA PRO A 381 18.22 21.62 1.88
C PRO A 381 17.38 20.94 2.97
N LEU A 382 16.41 20.08 2.59
CA LEU A 382 15.63 19.33 3.57
C LEU A 382 16.45 18.18 4.19
N ILE A 383 17.35 17.55 3.43
CA ILE A 383 18.32 16.57 3.96
C ILE A 383 19.24 17.25 4.99
N GLU A 384 19.84 18.40 4.65
CA GLU A 384 20.71 19.16 5.58
C GLU A 384 19.97 19.56 6.84
N PHE A 385 18.74 20.05 6.70
CA PHE A 385 17.89 20.42 7.83
C PHE A 385 17.60 19.23 8.73
N SER A 386 17.17 18.10 8.16
CA SER A 386 16.86 16.88 8.91
C SER A 386 18.09 16.34 9.64
N ALA A 387 19.23 16.31 8.96
CA ALA A 387 20.51 15.89 9.54
C ALA A 387 20.98 16.80 10.68
N ALA A 388 20.78 18.11 10.57
CA ALA A 388 21.08 19.08 11.62
C ALA A 388 20.11 18.95 12.81
N SER A 389 18.82 18.70 12.54
CA SER A 389 17.81 18.47 13.57
C SER A 389 18.13 17.22 14.39
N VAL A 390 18.40 16.08 13.73
CA VAL A 390 18.85 14.84 14.40
C VAL A 390 20.08 15.10 15.27
N LEU A 391 21.07 15.87 14.75
CA LEU A 391 22.26 16.20 15.52
C LEU A 391 21.92 17.02 16.77
N SER A 392 21.00 17.98 16.68
CA SER A 392 20.60 18.81 17.82
C SER A 392 19.92 18.02 18.94
N HIS A 393 19.30 16.90 18.60
CA HIS A 393 18.69 15.95 19.55
C HIS A 393 19.66 14.83 20.01
N THR A 394 20.90 14.83 19.51
CA THR A 394 21.89 13.82 19.92
C THR A 394 22.38 14.12 21.33
N THR A 395 22.27 13.13 22.19
CA THR A 395 22.66 13.20 23.60
C THR A 395 24.18 13.02 23.79
N THR A 396 24.68 13.28 24.99
CA THR A 396 26.07 13.00 25.36
C THR A 396 26.45 11.52 25.31
N ASN A 397 25.46 10.63 25.29
CA ASN A 397 25.66 9.18 25.10
C ASN A 397 25.73 8.77 23.62
N GLY A 398 25.69 9.71 22.70
CA GLY A 398 25.76 9.46 21.26
C GLY A 398 24.53 8.78 20.68
N ILE A 399 23.35 9.00 21.29
CA ILE A 399 22.06 8.49 20.81
C ILE A 399 21.08 9.65 20.63
N VAL A 400 20.01 9.45 19.86
CA VAL A 400 19.03 10.51 19.58
C VAL A 400 17.89 10.47 20.59
N ALA A 401 17.63 11.62 21.23
CA ALA A 401 16.47 11.82 22.09
C ALA A 401 15.22 12.15 21.26
N SER A 402 14.05 11.70 21.74
CA SER A 402 12.75 12.09 21.20
C SER A 402 11.71 12.10 22.32
N GLN A 403 10.63 12.85 22.15
CA GLN A 403 9.57 12.93 23.17
C GLN A 403 8.75 11.65 23.21
N THR A 404 8.57 11.03 22.07
CA THR A 404 7.90 9.73 21.88
C THR A 404 8.48 9.04 20.65
N ASP A 405 7.81 8.03 20.14
CA ASP A 405 8.14 7.33 18.89
C ASP A 405 6.96 7.33 17.92
N GLU A 406 7.07 6.59 16.84
CA GLU A 406 6.00 6.43 15.85
C GLU A 406 4.73 5.78 16.41
N MET A 407 4.83 5.04 17.51
CA MET A 407 3.69 4.42 18.18
C MET A 407 2.88 5.40 19.06
N GLU A 408 3.27 6.67 19.12
CA GLU A 408 2.48 7.77 19.68
C GLU A 408 2.02 7.56 21.14
N ASP A 409 2.95 7.10 22.00
CA ASP A 409 2.72 6.77 23.42
C ASP A 409 1.82 5.58 23.73
N ARG A 410 1.54 4.74 22.79
CA ARG A 410 0.89 3.46 23.09
C ARG A 410 1.72 2.62 24.07
N TYR A 411 3.03 2.81 24.03
CA TYR A 411 4.01 2.20 24.93
C TYR A 411 5.01 3.23 25.46
N PRO A 412 5.62 2.99 26.63
CA PRO A 412 6.70 3.85 27.13
C PRO A 412 7.89 3.89 26.18
N THR A 413 8.45 5.06 25.93
CA THR A 413 9.58 5.28 25.00
C THR A 413 10.84 5.81 25.69
N GLY A 414 10.74 6.22 26.96
CA GLY A 414 11.85 6.86 27.67
C GLY A 414 12.16 8.26 27.11
N LYS A 415 13.35 8.78 27.46
CA LYS A 415 13.85 10.07 26.94
C LYS A 415 14.59 9.94 25.62
N ALA A 416 14.98 8.73 25.27
CA ALA A 416 15.60 8.33 24.02
C ALA A 416 15.23 6.88 23.77
N ASN A 417 14.90 6.55 22.54
CA ASN A 417 14.47 5.20 22.16
C ASN A 417 15.30 4.65 21.00
N LEU A 418 15.28 3.33 20.89
CA LEU A 418 16.05 2.57 19.91
C LEU A 418 15.59 2.88 18.48
N SER A 419 14.29 3.05 18.26
CA SER A 419 13.69 3.32 16.95
C SER A 419 14.25 4.60 16.34
N THR A 420 14.11 5.74 17.02
CA THR A 420 14.61 7.03 16.54
C THR A 420 16.11 6.99 16.25
N SER A 421 16.91 6.36 17.16
CA SER A 421 18.36 6.27 16.99
C SER A 421 18.76 5.36 15.81
N ALA A 422 18.07 4.23 15.61
CA ALA A 422 18.35 3.33 14.48
C ALA A 422 17.96 3.95 13.14
N LEU A 423 16.83 4.63 13.05
CA LEU A 423 16.41 5.36 11.84
C LEU A 423 17.37 6.50 11.51
N ALA A 424 17.82 7.26 12.52
CA ALA A 424 18.84 8.29 12.34
C ALA A 424 20.15 7.72 11.78
N TYR A 425 20.61 6.59 12.30
CA TYR A 425 21.77 5.88 11.76
C TYR A 425 21.59 5.52 10.28
N GLY A 426 20.47 4.84 9.94
CA GLY A 426 20.17 4.49 8.55
C GLY A 426 20.05 5.71 7.65
N GLY A 427 19.46 6.79 8.18
CA GLY A 427 19.32 8.07 7.49
C GLY A 427 20.68 8.71 7.16
N TYR A 428 21.61 8.78 8.11
CA TYR A 428 22.96 9.28 7.85
C TYR A 428 23.74 8.45 6.82
N CYS A 429 23.65 7.12 6.88
CA CYS A 429 24.26 6.25 5.88
C CYS A 429 23.76 6.56 4.46
N LEU A 430 22.43 6.67 4.29
CA LEU A 430 21.83 6.97 2.99
C LEU A 430 22.12 8.41 2.52
N ALA A 431 22.09 9.38 3.43
CA ALA A 431 22.47 10.77 3.13
C ALA A 431 23.92 10.89 2.70
N ALA A 432 24.84 10.09 3.28
CA ALA A 432 26.24 10.04 2.85
C ALA A 432 26.37 9.51 1.41
N HIS A 433 25.63 8.45 1.03
CA HIS A 433 25.60 7.95 -0.35
C HIS A 433 25.02 8.99 -1.32
N LEU A 434 23.96 9.70 -0.91
CA LEU A 434 23.37 10.76 -1.71
C LEU A 434 24.34 11.93 -1.88
N ALA A 435 25.04 12.37 -0.81
CA ALA A 435 26.06 13.41 -0.83
C ALA A 435 27.20 13.06 -1.80
N LYS A 436 27.70 11.82 -1.74
CA LYS A 436 28.73 11.31 -2.68
C LYS A 436 28.26 11.43 -4.13
N SER A 437 27.02 11.03 -4.41
CA SER A 437 26.43 11.11 -5.75
C SER A 437 26.27 12.55 -6.26
N LEU A 438 26.02 13.50 -5.34
CA LEU A 438 25.93 14.93 -5.66
C LEU A 438 27.29 15.66 -5.71
N GLY A 439 28.40 14.97 -5.40
CA GLY A 439 29.73 15.56 -5.36
C GLY A 439 30.02 16.36 -4.07
N LYS A 440 29.19 16.22 -3.04
CA LYS A 440 29.29 16.91 -1.74
C LYS A 440 30.16 16.11 -0.77
N SER A 441 31.45 16.00 -1.07
CA SER A 441 32.38 15.12 -0.35
C SER A 441 32.55 15.48 1.13
N HIS A 442 32.47 16.77 1.48
CA HIS A 442 32.51 17.20 2.88
C HIS A 442 31.34 16.65 3.67
N ASP A 443 30.11 16.84 3.16
CA ASP A 443 28.88 16.41 3.84
C ASP A 443 28.85 14.88 3.93
N ALA A 444 29.31 14.17 2.89
CA ALA A 444 29.41 12.72 2.90
C ALA A 444 30.29 12.23 4.07
N ASN A 445 31.48 12.81 4.26
CA ASN A 445 32.38 12.46 5.36
C ASN A 445 31.78 12.79 6.73
N VAL A 446 31.08 13.92 6.84
CA VAL A 446 30.38 14.31 8.08
C VAL A 446 29.30 13.30 8.43
N TYR A 447 28.50 12.90 7.45
CA TYR A 447 27.41 11.93 7.68
C TYR A 447 27.94 10.52 7.95
N ASP A 448 28.98 10.06 7.25
CA ASP A 448 29.66 8.79 7.56
C ASP A 448 30.20 8.77 9.00
N THR A 449 30.79 9.88 9.47
CA THR A 449 31.30 10.01 10.84
C THR A 449 30.16 9.95 11.86
N ARG A 450 29.07 10.70 11.63
CA ARG A 450 27.87 10.71 12.52
C ARG A 450 27.23 9.34 12.59
N ALA A 451 27.12 8.63 11.47
CA ALA A 451 26.63 7.26 11.45
C ALA A 451 27.52 6.32 12.29
N ALA A 452 28.84 6.41 12.14
CA ALA A 452 29.77 5.58 12.91
C ALA A 452 29.69 5.86 14.43
N ASP A 453 29.55 7.11 14.83
CA ASP A 453 29.40 7.47 16.24
C ASP A 453 28.07 7.04 16.82
N LEU A 454 26.98 7.19 16.04
CA LEU A 454 25.65 6.76 16.45
C LEU A 454 25.57 5.22 16.59
N ARG A 455 26.24 4.47 15.71
CA ARG A 455 26.35 3.00 15.83
C ARG A 455 27.01 2.60 17.15
N LYS A 456 28.10 3.26 17.55
CA LYS A 456 28.74 3.03 18.84
C LYS A 456 27.82 3.39 20.01
N GLY A 457 27.11 4.54 19.90
CA GLY A 457 26.11 4.97 20.88
C GLY A 457 25.00 3.96 21.06
N ILE A 458 24.42 3.45 19.96
CA ILE A 458 23.36 2.43 19.97
C ILE A 458 23.84 1.16 20.69
N GLU A 459 25.01 0.64 20.34
CA GLU A 459 25.56 -0.55 20.99
C GLU A 459 25.83 -0.37 22.48
N SER A 460 26.41 0.76 22.87
CA SER A 460 26.77 1.02 24.26
C SER A 460 25.58 1.33 25.16
N TYR A 461 24.56 2.01 24.61
CA TYR A 461 23.41 2.49 25.41
C TYR A 461 22.23 1.54 25.41
N PHE A 462 21.89 0.96 24.25
CA PHE A 462 20.73 0.05 24.12
C PHE A 462 21.09 -1.42 24.20
N GLY A 463 22.35 -1.82 23.90
CA GLY A 463 22.80 -3.20 24.03
C GLY A 463 22.61 -3.71 25.45
N ALA A 464 21.80 -4.76 25.63
CA ALA A 464 21.44 -5.29 26.94
C ALA A 464 21.02 -6.77 26.85
N GLU A 465 20.92 -7.41 28.01
CA GLU A 465 20.19 -8.66 28.13
C GLU A 465 18.76 -8.34 28.56
N VAL A 466 17.79 -8.75 27.74
CA VAL A 466 16.35 -8.54 27.98
C VAL A 466 15.65 -9.88 27.89
N GLU A 467 14.98 -10.29 28.95
CA GLU A 467 14.26 -11.57 29.07
C GLU A 467 15.07 -12.81 28.63
N GLY A 468 16.40 -12.78 28.88
CA GLY A 468 17.32 -13.88 28.55
C GLY A 468 17.99 -13.80 27.19
N PHE A 469 17.73 -12.75 26.37
CA PHE A 469 18.37 -12.52 25.08
C PHE A 469 19.37 -11.36 25.17
N LYS A 470 20.60 -11.56 24.70
CA LYS A 470 21.64 -10.51 24.61
C LYS A 470 21.42 -9.60 23.40
N THR A 471 20.26 -8.95 23.35
CA THR A 471 19.77 -8.11 22.27
C THR A 471 19.83 -6.61 22.62
N TYR A 472 18.76 -5.88 22.41
CA TYR A 472 18.63 -4.47 22.73
C TYR A 472 17.45 -4.24 23.70
N ARG A 473 17.62 -3.34 24.67
CA ARG A 473 16.49 -2.70 25.35
C ARG A 473 15.97 -1.57 24.49
N TYR A 474 14.68 -1.28 24.56
CA TYR A 474 14.08 -0.23 23.73
C TYR A 474 14.39 1.18 24.26
N TYR A 475 14.49 1.35 25.59
CA TYR A 475 14.93 2.57 26.29
C TYR A 475 15.59 2.19 27.61
N THR A 476 16.24 3.16 28.28
CA THR A 476 16.85 2.92 29.60
C THR A 476 15.80 2.56 30.64
N GLY A 477 15.95 1.40 31.27
CA GLY A 477 15.01 0.85 32.26
C GLY A 477 13.93 -0.05 31.63
N ASN A 478 13.88 -0.23 30.32
CA ASN A 478 13.03 -1.22 29.69
C ASN A 478 13.54 -2.64 29.97
N THR A 479 12.68 -3.49 30.50
CA THR A 479 12.97 -4.87 30.90
C THR A 479 12.18 -5.92 30.11
N THR A 480 11.30 -5.49 29.21
CA THR A 480 10.46 -6.34 28.34
C THR A 480 10.96 -6.31 26.92
N LEU A 481 10.83 -7.40 26.18
CA LEU A 481 11.13 -7.43 24.74
C LEU A 481 10.11 -6.59 23.99
N ARG A 482 10.59 -5.81 23.01
CA ARG A 482 9.81 -5.00 22.08
C ARG A 482 10.04 -5.51 20.66
N GLY A 483 9.01 -5.48 19.81
CA GLY A 483 9.17 -5.83 18.39
C GLY A 483 10.22 -4.98 17.68
N TRP A 484 10.26 -3.68 17.95
CA TRP A 484 11.21 -2.73 17.34
C TRP A 484 12.70 -2.92 17.69
N ILE A 485 13.10 -3.94 18.49
CA ILE A 485 14.51 -4.33 18.62
C ILE A 485 15.15 -4.77 17.29
N LEU A 486 14.33 -5.03 16.28
CA LEU A 486 14.75 -5.37 14.92
C LEU A 486 15.41 -4.21 14.17
N LEU A 487 15.10 -2.95 14.52
CA LEU A 487 15.48 -1.78 13.70
C LEU A 487 17.00 -1.61 13.52
N PRO A 488 17.88 -1.85 14.52
CA PRO A 488 19.32 -1.87 14.27
C PRO A 488 19.72 -2.80 13.13
N LEU A 489 19.18 -4.04 13.11
CA LEU A 489 19.47 -5.01 12.04
C LEU A 489 18.88 -4.54 10.70
N ALA A 490 17.67 -4.00 10.70
CA ALA A 490 17.04 -3.45 9.50
C ALA A 490 17.89 -2.35 8.85
N MET A 491 18.58 -1.56 9.68
CA MET A 491 19.48 -0.47 9.25
C MET A 491 20.94 -0.94 8.99
N GLY A 492 21.28 -2.18 9.28
CA GLY A 492 22.60 -2.76 9.00
C GLY A 492 23.57 -2.81 10.19
N ILE A 493 23.08 -2.65 11.42
CA ILE A 493 23.84 -2.85 12.66
C ILE A 493 23.68 -4.33 13.07
N THR A 494 24.76 -5.13 12.96
CA THR A 494 24.70 -6.60 13.04
C THR A 494 25.37 -7.18 14.29
N GLU A 495 25.88 -6.36 15.22
CA GLU A 495 26.64 -6.78 16.40
C GLU A 495 25.88 -7.78 17.30
N ARG A 496 24.55 -7.68 17.32
CA ARG A 496 23.66 -8.55 18.14
C ARG A 496 22.69 -9.37 17.28
N GLN A 497 23.04 -9.61 16.00
CA GLN A 497 22.14 -10.21 15.02
C GLN A 497 21.52 -11.52 15.54
N ASP A 498 22.34 -12.51 15.93
CA ASP A 498 21.84 -13.85 16.25
C ASP A 498 20.90 -13.84 17.47
N ALA A 499 21.26 -13.08 18.51
CA ALA A 499 20.43 -12.97 19.71
C ALA A 499 19.16 -12.17 19.45
N THR A 500 19.20 -11.14 18.61
CA THR A 500 18.03 -10.35 18.23
C THR A 500 17.09 -11.18 17.37
N VAL A 501 17.60 -11.93 16.39
CA VAL A 501 16.80 -12.86 15.59
C VAL A 501 16.14 -13.91 16.48
N ALA A 502 16.90 -14.51 17.41
CA ALA A 502 16.35 -15.49 18.36
C ALA A 502 15.25 -14.90 19.24
N ALA A 503 15.37 -13.63 19.67
CA ALA A 503 14.33 -12.95 20.42
C ALA A 503 13.07 -12.71 19.56
N LEU A 504 13.24 -12.22 18.33
CA LEU A 504 12.14 -11.93 17.41
C LEU A 504 11.34 -13.18 17.05
N THR A 505 12.01 -14.32 16.79
CA THR A 505 11.36 -15.57 16.39
C THR A 505 10.95 -16.45 17.58
N SER A 506 11.14 -15.98 18.80
CA SER A 506 10.70 -16.67 20.02
C SER A 506 9.18 -16.58 20.21
N ASP A 507 8.62 -17.54 20.98
CA ASP A 507 7.21 -17.50 21.38
C ASP A 507 6.85 -16.28 22.26
N LYS A 508 7.84 -15.48 22.68
CA LYS A 508 7.62 -14.24 23.43
C LYS A 508 7.19 -13.09 22.54
N LEU A 509 7.74 -12.99 21.35
CA LEU A 509 7.41 -11.93 20.39
C LEU A 509 6.63 -12.43 19.17
N TRP A 510 6.84 -13.69 18.76
CA TRP A 510 6.12 -14.26 17.61
C TRP A 510 5.49 -15.61 17.94
N PRO A 511 4.46 -15.64 18.78
CA PRO A 511 3.85 -16.88 19.24
C PRO A 511 3.14 -17.60 18.10
N ARG A 512 3.62 -18.80 17.76
CA ARG A 512 3.08 -19.63 16.66
C ARG A 512 1.65 -20.10 16.90
N ARG A 513 1.18 -20.07 18.14
CA ARG A 513 -0.16 -20.53 18.57
C ARG A 513 -1.26 -19.49 18.41
N LEU A 514 -0.93 -18.20 18.25
CA LEU A 514 -1.94 -17.17 18.06
C LEU A 514 -2.52 -17.25 16.64
N ALA A 515 -3.81 -17.02 16.53
CA ALA A 515 -4.51 -16.98 15.24
C ALA A 515 -4.00 -15.82 14.36
N GLY A 516 -3.52 -14.73 15.00
CA GLY A 516 -2.79 -13.66 14.34
C GLY A 516 -1.42 -14.15 13.87
N ALA A 517 -0.97 -13.62 12.76
CA ALA A 517 0.32 -13.96 12.17
C ALA A 517 1.39 -12.92 12.49
N ASP A 518 1.00 -11.87 13.21
CA ASP A 518 1.86 -10.72 13.49
C ASP A 518 2.81 -10.92 14.65
N ILE A 519 3.90 -10.17 14.62
CA ILE A 519 4.79 -10.02 15.76
C ILE A 519 4.12 -9.14 16.82
N LEU A 520 4.36 -9.44 18.08
CA LEU A 520 3.86 -8.62 19.19
C LEU A 520 4.72 -7.37 19.35
N ALA A 521 4.07 -6.24 19.55
CA ALA A 521 4.75 -4.98 19.85
C ALA A 521 5.53 -5.04 21.19
N GLU A 522 5.04 -5.82 22.15
CA GLU A 522 5.71 -6.06 23.42
C GLU A 522 5.36 -7.46 23.98
N SER A 523 6.34 -8.16 24.54
CA SER A 523 6.19 -9.54 25.05
C SER A 523 5.14 -9.70 26.16
N THR A 524 4.89 -8.65 26.93
CA THR A 524 3.94 -8.66 28.06
C THR A 524 2.55 -8.15 27.70
N ARG A 525 2.38 -7.59 26.49
CA ARG A 525 1.11 -7.06 25.99
C ARG A 525 0.86 -7.66 24.61
N PRO A 526 -0.14 -8.51 24.45
CA PRO A 526 -0.38 -9.20 23.19
C PRO A 526 -1.06 -8.28 22.16
N THR A 527 -0.47 -7.12 21.90
CA THR A 527 -0.88 -6.22 20.82
C THR A 527 -0.02 -6.54 19.62
N GLU A 528 -0.65 -7.00 18.58
CA GLU A 528 -0.03 -7.24 17.27
C GLU A 528 0.15 -5.92 16.52
N TRP A 529 1.22 -5.81 15.72
CA TRP A 529 1.49 -4.63 14.93
C TRP A 529 2.02 -4.99 13.54
N GLY A 530 1.19 -4.85 12.53
CA GLY A 530 1.51 -5.30 11.17
C GLY A 530 2.76 -4.65 10.58
N ARG A 531 3.05 -3.40 10.91
CA ARG A 531 4.24 -2.67 10.44
C ARG A 531 5.53 -3.33 10.93
N GLU A 532 5.59 -3.69 12.22
CA GLU A 532 6.73 -4.42 12.80
C GLU A 532 6.92 -5.77 12.14
N THR A 533 5.82 -6.45 11.80
CA THR A 533 5.83 -7.75 11.14
C THR A 533 6.57 -7.69 9.81
N TYR A 534 6.27 -6.74 8.94
CA TYR A 534 6.96 -6.61 7.65
C TYR A 534 8.41 -6.17 7.79
N TYR A 535 8.71 -5.32 8.77
CA TYR A 535 10.10 -5.00 9.11
C TYR A 535 10.85 -6.24 9.62
N ALA A 536 10.21 -7.09 10.46
CA ALA A 536 10.79 -8.32 10.95
C ALA A 536 11.09 -9.32 9.82
N LEU A 537 10.12 -9.55 8.92
CA LEU A 537 10.33 -10.41 7.74
C LEU A 537 11.50 -9.94 6.88
N ARG A 538 11.57 -8.63 6.57
CA ARG A 538 12.69 -8.03 5.85
C ARG A 538 14.02 -8.25 6.58
N THR A 539 14.03 -8.10 7.89
CA THR A 539 15.22 -8.26 8.74
C THR A 539 15.69 -9.73 8.79
N LEU A 540 14.76 -10.68 8.85
CA LEU A 540 15.08 -12.11 8.83
C LEU A 540 15.76 -12.54 7.53
N PHE A 541 15.28 -12.06 6.36
CA PHE A 541 15.98 -12.28 5.10
C PHE A 541 17.39 -11.69 5.13
N LYS A 542 17.56 -10.43 5.55
CA LYS A 542 18.86 -9.79 5.69
C LYS A 542 19.82 -10.54 6.61
N ALA A 543 19.28 -11.20 7.64
CA ALA A 543 20.04 -12.04 8.57
C ALA A 543 20.31 -13.47 8.05
N GLY A 544 19.91 -13.78 6.80
CA GLY A 544 20.13 -15.10 6.20
C GLY A 544 19.18 -16.19 6.70
N ARG A 545 18.08 -15.83 7.38
CA ARG A 545 17.07 -16.78 7.87
C ARG A 545 16.02 -17.06 6.79
N THR A 546 16.48 -17.38 5.58
CA THR A 546 15.67 -17.44 4.35
C THR A 546 14.45 -18.34 4.48
N GLU A 547 14.62 -19.58 4.93
CA GLU A 547 13.53 -20.56 5.03
C GLU A 547 12.49 -20.12 6.06
N GLU A 548 12.95 -19.69 7.23
CA GLU A 548 12.08 -19.21 8.31
C GLU A 548 11.32 -17.93 7.88
N ALA A 549 12.01 -16.98 7.25
CA ALA A 549 11.39 -15.77 6.73
C ALA A 549 10.34 -16.08 5.66
N THR A 550 10.60 -17.05 4.77
CA THR A 550 9.67 -17.47 3.73
C THR A 550 8.42 -18.11 4.34
N ASP A 551 8.58 -19.01 5.30
CA ASP A 551 7.45 -19.66 5.99
C ASP A 551 6.59 -18.67 6.77
N LEU A 552 7.24 -17.73 7.47
CA LEU A 552 6.53 -16.65 8.17
C LEU A 552 5.81 -15.73 7.18
N THR A 553 6.44 -15.40 6.03
CA THR A 553 5.79 -14.59 4.99
C THR A 553 4.53 -15.27 4.45
N ARG A 554 4.58 -16.58 4.16
CA ARG A 554 3.40 -17.36 3.76
C ARG A 554 2.28 -17.29 4.79
N ARG A 555 2.63 -17.44 6.07
CA ARG A 555 1.69 -17.38 7.19
C ARG A 555 1.04 -16.00 7.31
N VAL A 556 1.85 -14.93 7.27
CA VAL A 556 1.38 -13.54 7.34
C VAL A 556 0.46 -13.21 6.16
N VAL A 557 0.83 -13.60 4.95
CA VAL A 557 0.00 -13.38 3.75
C VAL A 557 -1.37 -14.04 3.87
N LYS A 558 -1.40 -15.29 4.34
CA LYS A 558 -2.68 -16.00 4.53
C LYS A 558 -3.55 -15.34 5.60
N ALA A 559 -2.97 -14.95 6.72
CA ALA A 559 -3.73 -14.42 7.84
C ALA A 559 -4.15 -12.95 7.64
N GLN A 560 -3.26 -12.10 7.14
CA GLN A 560 -3.50 -10.66 7.03
C GLN A 560 -4.04 -10.24 5.67
N ILE A 561 -3.38 -10.64 4.59
CA ILE A 561 -3.72 -10.15 3.24
C ILE A 561 -4.91 -10.90 2.68
N PHE A 562 -5.01 -12.21 2.95
CA PHE A 562 -6.10 -13.06 2.46
C PHE A 562 -7.05 -13.52 3.57
N GLY A 563 -6.95 -12.96 4.77
CA GLY A 563 -7.86 -13.20 5.87
C GLY A 563 -9.18 -12.43 5.74
N ALA A 564 -10.03 -12.55 6.75
CA ALA A 564 -11.37 -11.94 6.80
C ALA A 564 -11.38 -10.41 6.65
N ARG A 565 -10.31 -9.74 7.08
CA ARG A 565 -10.18 -8.29 7.01
C ARG A 565 -9.89 -7.75 5.61
N GLY A 566 -9.62 -8.62 4.63
CA GLY A 566 -9.15 -8.22 3.32
C GLY A 566 -7.65 -7.87 3.30
N PRO A 567 -7.13 -7.38 2.16
CA PRO A 567 -5.69 -7.25 1.90
C PRO A 567 -5.05 -6.02 2.57
N TYR A 568 -5.23 -5.82 3.88
CA TYR A 568 -4.70 -4.68 4.63
C TYR A 568 -3.74 -5.10 5.73
N PRO A 569 -2.56 -4.46 5.83
CA PRO A 569 -1.52 -4.85 6.76
C PRO A 569 -1.65 -4.24 8.16
N ASP A 570 -2.60 -3.33 8.40
CA ASP A 570 -2.69 -2.61 9.67
C ASP A 570 -3.96 -2.97 10.44
N GLU A 571 -3.80 -3.42 11.71
CA GLU A 571 -4.91 -3.87 12.53
C GLU A 571 -5.80 -2.75 13.05
N ASP A 572 -5.23 -1.59 13.35
CA ASP A 572 -5.95 -0.46 13.95
C ASP A 572 -6.74 0.37 12.93
N ALA A 573 -6.38 0.27 11.65
CA ALA A 573 -6.96 1.06 10.59
C ALA A 573 -7.15 0.19 9.34
N ILE A 574 -8.27 -0.51 9.26
CA ILE A 574 -8.70 -1.34 8.12
C ILE A 574 -8.67 -0.56 6.79
N ASP A 575 -8.53 0.75 6.83
CA ASP A 575 -8.62 1.67 5.71
C ASP A 575 -7.27 2.34 5.35
N MET A 576 -6.13 1.91 5.91
CA MET A 576 -4.82 2.50 5.59
C MET A 576 -4.12 1.76 4.45
N LEU A 577 -3.87 2.46 3.34
CA LEU A 577 -3.24 1.90 2.13
C LEU A 577 -1.71 2.01 2.15
N CYS A 578 -1.16 3.10 2.68
CA CYS A 578 0.28 3.38 2.69
C CYS A 578 1.14 2.29 3.34
N PRO A 579 0.82 1.77 4.53
CA PRO A 579 1.62 0.72 5.16
C PRO A 579 1.72 -0.57 4.33
N GLY A 580 0.81 -0.77 3.38
CA GLY A 580 0.87 -1.86 2.41
C GLY A 580 2.17 -1.94 1.62
N SER A 581 2.85 -0.79 1.46
CA SER A 581 4.17 -0.71 0.81
C SER A 581 5.27 -1.49 1.54
N LEU A 582 5.11 -1.76 2.83
CA LEU A 582 6.09 -2.53 3.60
C LEU A 582 6.18 -3.99 3.13
N TYR A 583 5.09 -4.59 2.67
CA TYR A 583 5.10 -5.95 2.15
C TYR A 583 5.98 -6.11 0.89
N PRO A 584 5.83 -5.33 -0.18
CA PRO A 584 6.78 -5.37 -1.31
C PRO A 584 8.24 -5.15 -0.90
N ARG A 585 8.49 -4.35 0.14
CA ARG A 585 9.85 -4.11 0.66
C ARG A 585 10.45 -5.33 1.36
N VAL A 586 9.65 -6.30 1.82
CA VAL A 586 10.16 -7.60 2.29
C VAL A 586 10.91 -8.30 1.17
N PHE A 587 10.41 -8.22 -0.06
CA PHE A 587 11.06 -8.80 -1.24
C PHE A 587 12.20 -7.91 -1.73
N THR A 588 11.94 -6.67 -2.10
CA THR A 588 12.95 -5.81 -2.72
C THR A 588 14.16 -5.57 -1.82
N GLU A 589 13.96 -5.23 -0.55
CA GLU A 589 15.03 -4.92 0.40
C GLU A 589 15.47 -6.12 1.28
N GLY A 590 14.60 -7.12 1.46
CA GLY A 590 14.88 -8.34 2.20
C GLY A 590 15.36 -9.48 1.31
N MET A 591 14.45 -10.14 0.59
CA MET A 591 14.74 -11.35 -0.19
C MET A 591 15.71 -11.11 -1.35
N PHE A 592 15.57 -9.99 -2.10
CA PHE A 592 16.52 -9.57 -3.12
C PHE A 592 17.68 -8.75 -2.54
N GLY A 593 17.54 -8.23 -1.33
CA GLY A 593 18.56 -7.53 -0.58
C GLY A 593 19.07 -6.25 -1.24
N ILE A 594 18.21 -5.49 -1.92
CA ILE A 594 18.57 -4.27 -2.66
C ILE A 594 18.80 -3.11 -1.69
N VAL A 595 20.00 -2.52 -1.72
CA VAL A 595 20.39 -1.35 -0.93
C VAL A 595 20.98 -0.30 -1.88
N PRO A 596 20.41 0.91 -1.97
CA PRO A 596 20.94 1.93 -2.86
C PRO A 596 22.27 2.48 -2.33
N THR A 597 23.28 2.60 -3.19
CA THR A 597 24.62 3.11 -2.88
C THR A 597 24.97 4.38 -3.64
N GLY A 598 24.09 4.79 -4.56
CA GLY A 598 24.20 6.01 -5.34
C GLY A 598 22.93 6.24 -6.16
N LEU A 599 22.86 7.36 -6.86
CA LEU A 599 21.73 7.67 -7.77
C LEU A 599 21.67 6.71 -8.98
N ASP A 600 22.76 6.02 -9.28
CA ASP A 600 22.91 5.10 -10.41
C ASP A 600 23.38 3.71 -9.99
N SER A 601 23.38 3.39 -8.68
CA SER A 601 24.02 2.17 -8.18
C SER A 601 23.36 1.61 -6.94
N PHE A 602 23.46 0.28 -6.79
CA PHE A 602 22.98 -0.45 -5.61
C PHE A 602 23.84 -1.69 -5.33
N GLU A 603 23.78 -2.14 -4.10
CA GLU A 603 24.18 -3.49 -3.71
C GLU A 603 22.95 -4.39 -3.68
N CYS A 604 23.16 -5.68 -3.95
CA CYS A 604 22.13 -6.68 -3.74
C CYS A 604 22.70 -7.96 -3.12
N THR A 605 21.93 -8.55 -2.20
CA THR A 605 22.28 -9.77 -1.47
C THR A 605 21.11 -10.73 -1.54
N PRO A 606 20.95 -11.49 -2.63
CA PRO A 606 19.78 -12.32 -2.84
C PRO A 606 19.77 -13.56 -1.94
N TRP A 607 18.57 -13.92 -1.48
CA TRP A 607 18.28 -15.06 -0.62
C TRP A 607 17.20 -15.95 -1.24
N LEU A 608 17.57 -16.78 -2.22
CA LEU A 608 16.66 -17.70 -2.89
C LEU A 608 16.34 -18.89 -1.97
N PRO A 609 15.06 -19.13 -1.59
CA PRO A 609 14.65 -20.29 -0.81
C PRO A 609 15.11 -21.60 -1.46
N LYS A 610 15.43 -22.61 -0.64
CA LYS A 610 16.02 -23.88 -1.15
C LYS A 610 15.12 -24.61 -2.14
N GLU A 611 13.81 -24.56 -1.93
CA GLU A 611 12.82 -25.23 -2.78
C GLU A 611 12.51 -24.46 -4.07
N TRP A 612 12.94 -23.19 -4.17
CA TRP A 612 12.63 -22.39 -5.33
C TRP A 612 13.70 -22.56 -6.42
N PRO A 613 13.29 -22.86 -7.68
CA PRO A 613 14.24 -22.91 -8.79
C PRO A 613 14.71 -21.51 -9.20
N LYS A 614 13.84 -20.51 -9.04
CA LYS A 614 14.14 -19.10 -9.40
C LYS A 614 13.19 -18.13 -8.74
N MET A 615 13.57 -16.85 -8.73
CA MET A 615 12.71 -15.70 -8.42
C MET A 615 13.14 -14.51 -9.27
N ALA A 616 12.24 -13.56 -9.55
CA ALA A 616 12.59 -12.37 -10.32
C ALA A 616 11.83 -11.13 -9.87
N LEU A 617 12.48 -9.98 -10.04
CA LEU A 617 11.82 -8.67 -10.12
C LEU A 617 11.84 -8.23 -11.58
N ARG A 618 10.68 -7.87 -12.12
CA ARG A 618 10.51 -7.53 -13.53
C ARG A 618 10.11 -6.09 -13.73
N ASP A 619 10.71 -5.49 -14.76
CA ASP A 619 10.42 -4.13 -15.19
C ASP A 619 10.49 -3.11 -14.04
N VAL A 620 11.51 -3.21 -13.19
CA VAL A 620 11.76 -2.26 -12.11
C VAL A 620 12.17 -0.92 -12.70
N ARG A 621 11.68 0.19 -12.14
CA ARG A 621 11.92 1.54 -12.64
C ARG A 621 12.81 2.40 -11.74
N ALA A 622 13.31 1.85 -10.65
CA ALA A 622 14.24 2.54 -9.76
C ALA A 622 15.54 2.95 -10.49
N PHE A 623 16.23 3.95 -9.94
CA PHE A 623 17.48 4.53 -10.47
C PHE A 623 17.33 5.20 -11.84
N GLY A 624 16.11 5.68 -12.17
CA GLY A 624 15.82 6.32 -13.46
C GLY A 624 15.97 5.38 -14.67
N ARG A 625 15.96 4.07 -14.48
CA ARG A 625 16.14 3.03 -15.48
C ARG A 625 15.06 1.96 -15.42
N ALA A 626 14.82 1.30 -16.56
CA ALA A 626 14.01 0.09 -16.62
C ALA A 626 14.94 -1.13 -16.63
N TRP A 627 14.78 -2.02 -15.64
CA TRP A 627 15.66 -3.16 -15.47
C TRP A 627 14.95 -4.36 -14.85
N ASP A 628 15.53 -5.54 -15.05
CA ASP A 628 15.10 -6.80 -14.45
C ASP A 628 16.20 -7.37 -13.56
N MET A 629 15.80 -8.12 -12.53
CA MET A 629 16.69 -8.94 -11.72
C MET A 629 16.14 -10.36 -11.65
N LEU A 630 16.91 -11.32 -12.11
CA LEU A 630 16.61 -12.75 -12.05
C LEU A 630 17.63 -13.44 -11.15
N VAL A 631 17.14 -14.26 -10.23
CA VAL A 631 17.98 -15.14 -9.40
C VAL A 631 17.54 -16.57 -9.65
N GLU A 632 18.47 -17.41 -10.06
CA GLU A 632 18.23 -18.82 -10.42
C GLU A 632 19.12 -19.73 -9.58
N ARG A 633 18.65 -20.95 -9.30
CA ARG A 633 19.47 -21.96 -8.65
C ARG A 633 20.45 -22.57 -9.66
N ASP A 634 21.71 -22.67 -9.24
CA ASP A 634 22.81 -23.22 -10.01
C ASP A 634 23.59 -24.22 -9.14
N GLY A 635 23.05 -25.42 -8.96
CA GLY A 635 23.51 -26.36 -7.95
C GLY A 635 23.37 -25.80 -6.54
N ASP A 636 24.46 -25.78 -5.79
CA ASP A 636 24.51 -25.17 -4.44
C ASP A 636 24.69 -23.64 -4.48
N LEU A 637 24.85 -23.06 -5.66
CA LEU A 637 25.01 -21.63 -5.87
C LEU A 637 23.69 -20.99 -6.31
N GLN A 638 23.70 -19.66 -6.29
CA GLN A 638 22.69 -18.80 -6.89
C GLN A 638 23.33 -18.01 -8.03
N LYS A 639 22.73 -18.06 -9.20
CA LYS A 639 23.09 -17.24 -10.34
C LYS A 639 22.20 -16.02 -10.38
N ILE A 640 22.80 -14.83 -10.31
CA ILE A 640 22.12 -13.55 -10.46
C ILE A 640 22.35 -12.99 -11.86
N THR A 641 21.29 -12.46 -12.47
CA THR A 641 21.36 -11.68 -13.70
C THR A 641 20.57 -10.38 -13.52
N VAL A 642 21.26 -9.24 -13.66
CA VAL A 642 20.62 -7.92 -13.77
C VAL A 642 20.70 -7.49 -15.22
N SER A 643 19.58 -7.10 -15.83
CA SER A 643 19.50 -6.73 -17.25
C SER A 643 18.78 -5.41 -17.47
N VAL A 644 19.19 -4.66 -18.49
CA VAL A 644 18.59 -3.41 -18.97
C VAL A 644 18.24 -3.59 -20.44
N GLY A 645 16.96 -3.42 -20.79
CA GLY A 645 16.48 -3.62 -22.16
C GLY A 645 16.79 -5.01 -22.72
N GLY A 646 16.79 -6.04 -21.87
CA GLY A 646 17.11 -7.43 -22.25
C GLY A 646 18.62 -7.73 -22.33
N THR A 647 19.49 -6.73 -22.19
CA THR A 647 20.96 -6.94 -22.17
C THR A 647 21.45 -7.09 -20.74
N ALA A 648 22.23 -8.15 -20.47
CA ALA A 648 22.79 -8.37 -19.14
C ALA A 648 23.84 -7.28 -18.80
N LEU A 649 23.60 -6.57 -17.71
CA LEU A 649 24.53 -5.64 -17.09
C LEU A 649 25.47 -6.37 -16.10
N LEU A 650 24.91 -7.34 -15.37
CA LEU A 650 25.63 -8.21 -14.44
C LEU A 650 25.13 -9.63 -14.61
N THR A 651 26.07 -10.59 -14.71
CA THR A 651 25.79 -12.02 -14.52
C THR A 651 26.90 -12.58 -13.63
N ALA A 652 26.49 -13.19 -12.50
CA ALA A 652 27.45 -13.75 -11.54
C ALA A 652 26.82 -14.92 -10.79
N SER A 653 27.63 -15.88 -10.33
CA SER A 653 27.21 -16.96 -9.44
C SER A 653 27.95 -16.89 -8.10
N GLY A 654 27.30 -17.35 -7.04
CA GLY A 654 27.89 -17.41 -5.71
C GLY A 654 26.95 -18.02 -4.68
N PRO A 655 27.43 -18.28 -3.46
CA PRO A 655 26.60 -18.80 -2.39
C PRO A 655 25.49 -17.82 -2.00
N ALA A 656 24.44 -18.34 -1.36
CA ALA A 656 23.41 -17.51 -0.77
C ALA A 656 24.03 -16.47 0.19
N GLY A 657 23.51 -15.24 0.16
CA GLY A 657 24.04 -14.14 0.99
C GLY A 657 25.30 -13.46 0.46
N LYS A 658 25.79 -13.84 -0.71
CA LYS A 658 26.85 -13.08 -1.37
C LYS A 658 26.31 -11.75 -1.87
N THR A 659 27.01 -10.65 -1.55
CA THR A 659 26.68 -9.31 -2.02
C THR A 659 27.29 -9.04 -3.38
N TYR A 660 26.56 -8.41 -4.26
CA TYR A 660 26.96 -7.98 -5.59
C TYR A 660 26.75 -6.48 -5.75
N GLN A 661 27.68 -5.83 -6.45
CA GLN A 661 27.59 -4.42 -6.80
C GLN A 661 27.00 -4.27 -8.20
N VAL A 662 26.00 -3.40 -8.34
CA VAL A 662 25.39 -3.05 -9.62
C VAL A 662 25.52 -1.56 -9.84
N ARG A 663 25.98 -1.16 -11.02
CA ARG A 663 26.06 0.24 -11.43
C ARG A 663 25.53 0.38 -12.83
N PHE A 664 24.56 1.26 -13.00
CA PHE A 664 24.03 1.66 -14.31
C PHE A 664 24.99 2.66 -14.97
N GLN A 665 25.25 2.46 -16.25
CA GLN A 665 26.08 3.36 -17.04
C GLN A 665 25.27 4.49 -17.65
#